data_a68974970a8b518789a413fc576507b0
#
_entry.id   a68974970a8b518789a413fc576507b0
#
_cell.length_a   1.000
_cell.length_b   1.000
_cell.length_c   1.000
_cell.angle_alpha   90.00
_cell.angle_beta   90.00
_cell.angle_gamma   90.00
#
_symmetry.space_group_name_H-M   'P 1'
#
loop_
_entity.id
_entity.type
_entity.pdbx_description
1 polymer ?
#
loop_
_entity_poly.entity_id
_entity_poly.type
_entity_poly.pdbx_seq_one_letter_code
_entity_poly.pdbx_strand_id
1 'polypeptide(L)'
;MKAIKIEDFLHYANLGKLKTKGQSLVWVKGLPDAVNKDKYKYTLDTYQNGQVLPLTSFGEEKDFVFLDEQTVAFTGNRSEEKGKTFIYKLSLNGGEAQAIAKLDYEDVSLVDVLEDGRLLLSRRVDLNEAEKKKDKDSKDYTVLDEFPAYFNRDGVLSKLRDRLYLYDLSSRKLTELLPDDKYFNFDDHYLFNNTLYFVGDSYTQAKSRKPGLFALNLTTLETKNLLPKDMWVIYDVCVLHGQLYVVATDQKRYSIEENPQFYKYDAENADLTLAAAWEDCYGDCVDTDLCLLDVRTSRVFNDRLYFTTTKVDHTILECFDGEKVTPFFEFPSIEYFDFTADGTCWFTGPAGNETQQLYSCQNGKIEKHSSYNEAALKDHYVAEAKQVDYSDYAGNTQHGWVLYPKDFDPEKKYPAILNVHGGPKTVYGTPLFHEMQVWASAGYFVFFGNIYGSDGQGNDYANMRGHWGQEDYTDLMKFTDAVLEQVPQIDGDKLGIAGGSYGGYMTNWVIGHTHRFKAAATQRSMSNWLSDAFMSDVGPWDDLYAIDAKDLDEKLDYAWQQSPLKYAKNVTTPTLFIHSLEDYRCPLPEGMQMFRALLYYGVEARMCLFHGENHELSRSGQPKHRIRRLKEITDWFDLHLKD
;
A
#
# COMPACT_ATOMS: atom_id res chain seq x y z
N MET A 1 -22.10 22.86 11.39
CA MET A 1 -20.77 22.50 10.85
C MET A 1 -20.82 22.52 9.33
N LYS A 2 -19.70 22.84 8.67
CA LYS A 2 -19.59 22.79 7.21
C LYS A 2 -19.54 21.35 6.71
N ALA A 3 -19.96 21.10 5.47
CA ALA A 3 -19.78 19.82 4.82
C ALA A 3 -18.31 19.63 4.39
N ILE A 4 -17.75 18.43 4.53
CA ILE A 4 -16.51 18.06 3.87
C ILE A 4 -16.79 17.93 2.37
N LYS A 5 -15.97 18.60 1.56
CA LYS A 5 -16.07 18.62 0.10
C LYS A 5 -14.99 17.75 -0.54
N ILE A 6 -15.22 17.39 -1.78
CA ILE A 6 -14.29 16.57 -2.57
C ILE A 6 -12.87 17.18 -2.60
N GLU A 7 -12.78 18.52 -2.73
CA GLU A 7 -11.50 19.21 -2.84
C GLU A 7 -10.77 19.45 -1.51
N ASP A 8 -11.39 19.19 -0.37
CA ASP A 8 -10.79 19.51 0.94
C ASP A 8 -9.50 18.69 1.20
N PHE A 9 -9.37 17.49 0.62
CA PHE A 9 -8.13 16.71 0.71
C PHE A 9 -6.90 17.43 0.13
N LEU A 10 -7.08 18.44 -0.73
CA LEU A 10 -5.98 19.26 -1.24
C LEU A 10 -5.22 20.01 -0.14
N HIS A 11 -5.82 20.10 1.03
CA HIS A 11 -5.25 20.77 2.20
C HIS A 11 -4.73 19.79 3.27
N TYR A 12 -4.80 18.47 3.02
CA TYR A 12 -4.35 17.47 3.99
C TYR A 12 -2.90 17.11 3.75
N ALA A 13 -2.07 17.37 4.76
CA ALA A 13 -0.69 16.90 4.81
C ALA A 13 -0.67 15.40 5.11
N ASN A 14 0.16 14.69 4.38
CA ASN A 14 0.45 13.28 4.58
C ASN A 14 1.86 13.15 5.17
N LEU A 15 2.03 12.31 6.19
CA LEU A 15 3.28 12.13 6.91
C LEU A 15 3.80 10.71 6.71
N GLY A 16 5.10 10.58 6.51
CA GLY A 16 5.71 9.26 6.38
C GLY A 16 7.22 9.35 6.27
N LYS A 17 7.88 8.21 6.03
CA LYS A 17 9.35 8.11 5.94
C LYS A 17 10.06 8.75 7.13
N LEU A 18 9.51 8.55 8.33
CA LEU A 18 10.06 9.03 9.58
C LEU A 18 11.32 8.23 9.89
N LYS A 19 12.43 8.93 10.16
CA LYS A 19 13.71 8.33 10.55
C LYS A 19 14.28 9.09 11.74
N THR A 20 15.03 8.37 12.59
CA THR A 20 15.74 8.93 13.74
C THR A 20 17.24 8.67 13.65
N LYS A 21 18.03 9.50 14.28
CA LYS A 21 19.47 9.30 14.54
C LYS A 21 19.85 9.96 15.86
N GLY A 22 20.32 9.18 16.85
CA GLY A 22 20.51 9.69 18.21
C GLY A 22 19.20 10.21 18.81
N GLN A 23 19.12 11.49 19.12
CA GLN A 23 17.89 12.17 19.57
C GLN A 23 17.17 12.96 18.47
N SER A 24 17.72 12.98 17.27
CA SER A 24 17.14 13.73 16.16
C SER A 24 16.08 12.94 15.43
N LEU A 25 15.07 13.63 14.92
CA LEU A 25 13.90 13.10 14.24
C LEU A 25 13.58 13.95 13.01
N VAL A 26 13.40 13.30 11.86
CA VAL A 26 13.00 13.94 10.61
C VAL A 26 11.97 13.04 9.91
N TRP A 27 11.05 13.65 9.17
CA TRP A 27 10.07 12.92 8.33
C TRP A 27 9.77 13.67 7.05
N VAL A 28 9.23 12.96 6.08
CA VAL A 28 8.70 13.53 4.83
C VAL A 28 7.26 13.95 5.05
N LYS A 29 6.95 15.17 4.61
CA LYS A 29 5.58 15.67 4.50
C LYS A 29 5.19 15.81 3.04
N GLY A 30 4.16 15.08 2.61
CA GLY A 30 3.54 15.19 1.29
C GLY A 30 2.29 16.06 1.32
N LEU A 31 2.13 16.96 0.35
CA LEU A 31 0.96 17.81 0.23
C LEU A 31 0.54 17.91 -1.23
N PRO A 32 -0.77 17.75 -1.57
CA PRO A 32 -1.23 18.04 -2.92
C PRO A 32 -0.88 19.47 -3.32
N ASP A 33 -0.40 19.69 -4.55
CA ASP A 33 -0.24 21.05 -5.06
C ASP A 33 -1.61 21.65 -5.41
N ALA A 34 -2.17 22.46 -4.51
CA ALA A 34 -3.50 23.04 -4.67
C ALA A 34 -3.62 23.99 -5.88
N VAL A 35 -2.50 24.52 -6.39
CA VAL A 35 -2.45 25.39 -7.56
C VAL A 35 -2.32 24.56 -8.84
N ASN A 36 -1.27 23.72 -8.90
CA ASN A 36 -1.06 22.79 -9.99
C ASN A 36 -1.48 21.39 -9.54
N LYS A 37 -2.73 21.03 -9.73
CA LYS A 37 -3.35 19.79 -9.26
C LYS A 37 -2.84 18.52 -9.97
N ASP A 38 -1.73 18.62 -10.69
CA ASP A 38 -1.11 17.49 -11.40
C ASP A 38 -0.11 16.70 -10.52
N LYS A 39 0.32 17.26 -9.39
CA LYS A 39 1.38 16.68 -8.56
C LYS A 39 1.22 16.95 -7.08
N TYR A 40 2.06 16.26 -6.31
CA TYR A 40 2.27 16.51 -4.88
C TYR A 40 3.60 17.20 -4.67
N LYS A 41 3.69 17.96 -3.58
CA LYS A 41 4.93 18.56 -3.06
C LYS A 41 5.37 17.79 -1.83
N TYR A 42 6.65 17.49 -1.76
CA TYR A 42 7.27 16.77 -0.65
C TYR A 42 8.33 17.65 0.00
N THR A 43 8.28 17.77 1.33
CA THR A 43 9.21 18.55 2.13
C THR A 43 9.65 17.75 3.34
N LEU A 44 10.77 18.12 3.94
CA LEU A 44 11.24 17.55 5.20
C LEU A 44 10.86 18.46 6.37
N ASP A 45 10.31 17.86 7.40
CA ASP A 45 10.04 18.51 8.69
C ASP A 45 10.83 17.80 9.80
N THR A 46 11.11 18.51 10.90
CA THR A 46 11.79 17.99 12.12
C THR A 46 11.04 18.41 13.37
N TYR A 47 11.29 17.71 14.48
CA TYR A 47 10.77 18.09 15.80
C TYR A 47 11.91 18.50 16.71
N GLN A 48 11.90 19.74 17.17
CA GLN A 48 12.93 20.30 18.03
C GLN A 48 12.31 21.25 19.06
N ASN A 49 12.81 21.21 20.30
CA ASN A 49 12.37 22.10 21.37
C ASN A 49 10.85 22.15 21.58
N GLY A 50 10.17 21.01 21.42
CA GLY A 50 8.71 20.92 21.58
C GLY A 50 7.90 21.42 20.38
N GLN A 51 8.51 21.65 19.22
CA GLN A 51 7.85 22.21 18.05
C GLN A 51 8.23 21.49 16.76
N VAL A 52 7.27 21.40 15.85
CA VAL A 52 7.49 20.98 14.47
C VAL A 52 8.07 22.15 13.68
N LEU A 53 9.19 21.91 13.02
CA LEU A 53 9.90 22.91 12.20
C LEU A 53 10.10 22.40 10.77
N PRO A 54 9.71 23.18 9.73
CA PRO A 54 10.00 22.82 8.34
C PRO A 54 11.51 22.98 8.06
N LEU A 55 12.12 21.95 7.47
CA LEU A 55 13.54 21.97 7.05
C LEU A 55 13.72 22.37 5.59
N THR A 56 12.78 21.98 4.71
CA THR A 56 12.85 22.27 3.28
C THR A 56 11.57 22.88 2.77
N SER A 57 11.64 23.50 1.59
CA SER A 57 10.50 24.17 0.93
C SER A 57 10.47 24.00 -0.59
N PHE A 58 11.45 23.32 -1.17
CA PHE A 58 11.54 23.18 -2.63
C PHE A 58 10.41 22.28 -3.19
N GLY A 59 10.07 21.21 -2.47
CA GLY A 59 8.90 20.40 -2.78
C GLY A 59 9.18 19.10 -3.54
N GLU A 60 10.45 18.67 -3.60
CA GLU A 60 10.86 17.42 -4.28
C GLU A 60 11.52 16.41 -3.35
N GLU A 61 11.61 16.68 -2.05
CA GLU A 61 12.30 15.86 -1.07
C GLU A 61 11.42 14.66 -0.64
N LYS A 62 11.42 13.61 -1.46
CA LYS A 62 10.59 12.38 -1.27
C LYS A 62 11.23 11.37 -0.32
N ASP A 63 12.53 11.45 -0.11
CA ASP A 63 13.29 10.54 0.75
C ASP A 63 14.55 11.22 1.28
N PHE A 64 15.10 10.67 2.37
CA PHE A 64 16.34 11.18 2.96
C PHE A 64 17.01 10.09 3.80
N VAL A 65 18.29 10.30 4.11
CA VAL A 65 19.06 9.53 5.12
C VAL A 65 19.81 10.47 6.05
N PHE A 66 20.10 10.03 7.26
CA PHE A 66 20.98 10.75 8.18
C PHE A 66 22.45 10.49 7.84
N LEU A 67 23.23 11.53 7.56
CA LEU A 67 24.70 11.45 7.50
C LEU A 67 25.29 11.35 8.90
N ASP A 68 24.78 12.16 9.80
CA ASP A 68 25.08 12.17 11.24
C ASP A 68 23.85 12.65 12.01
N GLU A 69 23.94 12.79 13.33
CA GLU A 69 22.80 13.18 14.19
C GLU A 69 22.22 14.57 13.85
N GLN A 70 22.99 15.46 13.24
CA GLN A 70 22.60 16.85 12.94
C GLN A 70 22.47 17.15 11.45
N THR A 71 22.70 16.16 10.56
CA THR A 71 22.76 16.38 9.13
C THR A 71 22.04 15.27 8.37
N VAL A 72 21.15 15.66 7.48
CA VAL A 72 20.49 14.74 6.54
C VAL A 72 21.03 14.92 5.13
N ALA A 73 20.95 13.87 4.31
CA ALA A 73 21.15 13.94 2.88
C ALA A 73 19.90 13.44 2.14
N PHE A 74 19.67 14.00 0.95
CA PHE A 74 18.56 13.63 0.08
C PHE A 74 18.93 13.85 -1.38
N THR A 75 18.25 13.15 -2.27
CA THR A 75 18.39 13.33 -3.73
C THR A 75 17.44 14.39 -4.27
N GLY A 76 17.82 15.01 -5.38
CA GLY A 76 16.98 15.97 -6.09
C GLY A 76 17.69 16.54 -7.32
N ASN A 77 16.98 17.35 -8.09
CA ASN A 77 17.55 18.05 -9.25
C ASN A 77 17.11 19.52 -9.28
N ARG A 78 17.49 20.27 -8.24
CA ARG A 78 17.16 21.70 -8.09
C ARG A 78 17.74 22.59 -9.19
N SER A 79 18.72 22.11 -9.95
CA SER A 79 19.33 22.82 -11.09
C SER A 79 18.65 22.51 -12.42
N GLU A 80 17.67 21.60 -12.45
CA GLU A 80 16.94 21.14 -13.65
C GLU A 80 17.86 20.62 -14.79
N GLU A 81 19.04 20.15 -14.44
CA GLU A 81 19.97 19.56 -15.41
C GLU A 81 19.49 18.17 -15.84
N LYS A 82 19.19 18.00 -17.13
CA LYS A 82 18.74 16.71 -17.69
C LYS A 82 19.79 15.62 -17.55
N GLY A 83 19.33 14.40 -17.22
CA GLY A 83 20.22 13.24 -17.10
C GLY A 83 21.05 13.24 -15.84
N LYS A 84 20.70 14.02 -14.81
CA LYS A 84 21.51 14.18 -13.60
C LYS A 84 20.67 14.01 -12.34
N THR A 85 21.29 13.41 -11.33
CA THR A 85 20.82 13.42 -9.94
C THR A 85 21.86 14.08 -9.05
N PHE A 86 21.41 14.97 -8.17
CA PHE A 86 22.26 15.59 -7.18
C PHE A 86 21.96 15.01 -5.81
N ILE A 87 22.99 14.87 -4.98
CA ILE A 87 22.84 14.56 -3.56
C ILE A 87 23.13 15.85 -2.80
N TYR A 88 22.15 16.26 -1.99
CA TYR A 88 22.24 17.44 -1.14
C TYR A 88 22.41 17.02 0.32
N LYS A 89 23.13 17.83 1.11
CA LYS A 89 23.12 17.74 2.56
C LYS A 89 22.46 18.98 3.16
N LEU A 90 21.82 18.81 4.30
CA LEU A 90 21.15 19.89 5.05
C LEU A 90 21.34 19.68 6.54
N SER A 91 21.73 20.75 7.26
CA SER A 91 21.77 20.74 8.73
C SER A 91 20.36 20.86 9.32
N LEU A 92 20.07 20.11 10.38
CA LEU A 92 18.83 20.21 11.15
C LEU A 92 18.69 21.56 11.87
N ASN A 93 19.80 22.30 12.05
CA ASN A 93 19.79 23.65 12.60
C ASN A 93 19.40 24.73 11.58
N GLY A 94 18.99 24.31 10.36
CA GLY A 94 18.60 25.20 9.28
C GLY A 94 19.76 25.58 8.36
N GLY A 95 19.49 26.49 7.44
CA GLY A 95 20.41 26.91 6.40
C GLY A 95 19.98 26.42 5.01
N GLU A 96 20.87 26.58 4.03
CA GLU A 96 20.62 26.13 2.66
C GLU A 96 21.17 24.72 2.41
N ALA A 97 20.43 23.90 1.67
CA ALA A 97 20.89 22.60 1.22
C ALA A 97 22.09 22.74 0.26
N GLN A 98 23.18 22.04 0.54
CA GLN A 98 24.42 22.08 -0.21
C GLN A 98 24.56 20.81 -1.05
N ALA A 99 24.80 20.94 -2.35
CA ALA A 99 25.12 19.81 -3.21
C ALA A 99 26.50 19.23 -2.83
N ILE A 100 26.52 17.95 -2.47
CA ILE A 100 27.75 17.21 -2.11
C ILE A 100 28.17 16.21 -3.17
N ALA A 101 27.27 15.79 -4.05
CA ALA A 101 27.57 14.94 -5.20
C ALA A 101 26.69 15.31 -6.40
N LYS A 102 27.24 15.05 -7.58
CA LYS A 102 26.53 15.12 -8.87
C LYS A 102 26.79 13.80 -9.61
N LEU A 103 25.72 13.11 -9.94
CA LEU A 103 25.76 11.83 -10.64
C LEU A 103 25.25 12.01 -12.08
N ASP A 104 25.91 11.37 -13.03
CA ASP A 104 25.59 11.43 -14.45
C ASP A 104 24.46 10.45 -14.84
N TYR A 105 23.46 10.33 -13.96
CA TYR A 105 22.32 9.42 -14.08
C TYR A 105 21.06 10.11 -13.57
N GLU A 106 19.94 9.76 -14.18
CA GLU A 106 18.61 10.05 -13.64
C GLU A 106 18.18 8.92 -12.67
N ASP A 107 17.20 9.19 -11.83
CA ASP A 107 16.51 8.20 -10.97
C ASP A 107 17.45 7.40 -10.04
N VAL A 108 18.43 8.08 -9.45
CA VAL A 108 19.23 7.52 -8.37
C VAL A 108 18.55 7.80 -7.05
N SER A 109 18.30 6.75 -6.27
CA SER A 109 17.76 6.84 -4.91
C SER A 109 18.88 6.65 -3.89
N LEU A 110 18.80 7.43 -2.81
CA LEU A 110 19.70 7.30 -1.66
C LEU A 110 19.09 6.30 -0.69
N VAL A 111 19.76 5.16 -0.54
CA VAL A 111 19.27 4.01 0.22
C VAL A 111 19.68 4.08 1.68
N ASP A 112 21.00 4.20 1.94
CA ASP A 112 21.54 4.25 3.29
C ASP A 112 22.94 4.91 3.29
N VAL A 113 23.50 5.10 4.50
CA VAL A 113 24.85 5.60 4.76
C VAL A 113 25.60 4.61 5.62
N LEU A 114 26.76 4.18 5.13
CA LEU A 114 27.65 3.28 5.85
C LEU A 114 28.38 4.01 7.01
N GLU A 115 28.87 3.27 7.99
CA GLU A 115 29.63 3.82 9.13
C GLU A 115 30.87 4.60 8.70
N ASP A 116 31.50 4.24 7.57
CA ASP A 116 32.65 4.93 7.00
C ASP A 116 32.30 6.15 6.13
N GLY A 117 31.00 6.51 6.05
CA GLY A 117 30.49 7.66 5.32
C GLY A 117 30.25 7.43 3.82
N ARG A 118 30.50 6.22 3.30
CA ARG A 118 30.07 5.87 1.93
C ARG A 118 28.56 5.80 1.85
N LEU A 119 28.01 6.17 0.69
CA LEU A 119 26.58 6.15 0.45
C LEU A 119 26.19 4.86 -0.29
N LEU A 120 25.15 4.20 0.16
CA LEU A 120 24.48 3.12 -0.57
C LEU A 120 23.41 3.76 -1.46
N LEU A 121 23.51 3.53 -2.76
CA LEU A 121 22.60 4.08 -3.77
C LEU A 121 21.91 2.96 -4.51
N SER A 122 20.68 3.17 -4.95
CA SER A 122 20.01 2.30 -5.92
C SER A 122 19.72 3.04 -7.22
N ARG A 123 19.68 2.28 -8.32
CA ARG A 123 19.32 2.77 -9.63
C ARG A 123 18.70 1.67 -10.46
N ARG A 124 17.65 2.01 -11.20
CA ARG A 124 17.08 1.11 -12.23
C ARG A 124 17.87 1.24 -13.52
N VAL A 125 18.35 0.12 -14.05
CA VAL A 125 19.20 0.04 -15.24
C VAL A 125 18.46 -0.70 -16.34
N ASP A 126 18.46 -0.12 -17.55
CA ASP A 126 17.95 -0.78 -18.76
C ASP A 126 19.08 -1.58 -19.41
N LEU A 127 18.95 -2.90 -19.45
CA LEU A 127 19.94 -3.81 -20.06
C LEU A 127 20.10 -3.59 -21.57
N ASN A 128 19.08 -3.02 -22.22
CA ASN A 128 19.05 -2.72 -23.65
C ASN A 128 19.37 -1.25 -23.97
N GLU A 129 19.78 -0.44 -23.00
CA GLU A 129 20.02 1.00 -23.21
C GLU A 129 20.96 1.29 -24.39
N ALA A 130 22.05 0.50 -24.52
CA ALA A 130 23.04 0.68 -25.58
C ALA A 130 22.48 0.33 -26.98
N GLU A 131 21.55 -0.61 -27.07
CA GLU A 131 20.88 -1.01 -28.31
C GLU A 131 19.80 0.01 -28.69
N LYS A 132 19.00 0.44 -27.74
CA LYS A 132 17.99 1.51 -27.92
C LYS A 132 18.61 2.82 -28.40
N LYS A 133 19.80 3.18 -27.93
CA LYS A 133 20.52 4.38 -28.41
C LYS A 133 20.94 4.31 -29.89
N LYS A 134 21.07 3.12 -30.46
CA LYS A 134 21.42 2.91 -31.88
C LYS A 134 20.20 2.83 -32.77
N ASP A 135 19.07 2.47 -32.23
CA ASP A 135 17.81 2.36 -32.96
C ASP A 135 17.04 3.68 -32.90
N LYS A 136 16.88 4.31 -34.08
CA LYS A 136 16.19 5.60 -34.21
C LYS A 136 14.68 5.50 -33.90
N ASP A 137 14.12 4.32 -34.10
CA ASP A 137 12.68 4.04 -33.95
C ASP A 137 12.37 3.43 -32.57
N SER A 138 13.36 3.33 -31.67
CA SER A 138 13.22 2.71 -30.34
C SER A 138 12.15 3.33 -29.44
N LYS A 139 11.64 4.52 -29.77
CA LYS A 139 10.54 5.20 -29.07
C LYS A 139 9.16 4.81 -29.57
N ASP A 140 9.06 4.14 -30.72
CA ASP A 140 7.81 3.85 -31.41
C ASP A 140 7.24 2.48 -31.00
N TYR A 141 8.03 1.65 -30.32
CA TYR A 141 7.63 0.32 -29.89
C TYR A 141 8.30 -0.12 -28.60
N THR A 142 7.72 -1.13 -27.96
CA THR A 142 8.27 -1.79 -26.76
C THR A 142 8.35 -3.30 -27.02
N VAL A 143 9.51 -3.91 -26.71
CA VAL A 143 9.68 -5.35 -26.77
C VAL A 143 9.50 -5.93 -25.37
N LEU A 144 8.60 -6.90 -25.25
CA LEU A 144 8.33 -7.64 -24.02
C LEU A 144 8.77 -9.09 -24.22
N ASP A 145 9.77 -9.54 -23.49
CA ASP A 145 10.32 -10.89 -23.57
C ASP A 145 10.71 -11.46 -22.20
N GLU A 146 10.21 -10.81 -21.13
CA GLU A 146 10.39 -11.25 -19.74
C GLU A 146 9.05 -11.22 -19.00
N PHE A 147 8.96 -11.98 -17.91
CA PHE A 147 7.86 -12.00 -16.99
C PHE A 147 8.34 -11.68 -15.55
N PRO A 148 7.68 -10.73 -14.83
CA PRO A 148 6.61 -9.87 -15.32
C PRO A 148 7.10 -8.88 -16.38
N ALA A 149 6.29 -8.63 -17.41
CA ALA A 149 6.63 -7.67 -18.45
C ALA A 149 6.41 -6.22 -18.00
N TYR A 150 5.46 -6.03 -17.11
CA TYR A 150 5.10 -4.76 -16.49
C TYR A 150 4.68 -5.00 -15.03
N PHE A 151 4.68 -3.94 -14.22
CA PHE A 151 4.22 -4.00 -12.84
C PHE A 151 3.50 -2.70 -12.47
N ASN A 152 2.49 -2.82 -11.59
CA ASN A 152 1.72 -1.66 -11.13
C ASN A 152 2.64 -0.62 -10.46
N ARG A 153 2.43 0.66 -10.73
CA ARG A 153 3.27 1.82 -10.38
C ARG A 153 4.59 1.93 -11.16
N ASP A 154 5.19 0.83 -11.56
CA ASP A 154 6.51 0.81 -12.21
C ASP A 154 6.44 0.91 -13.75
N GLY A 155 5.29 0.51 -14.33
CA GLY A 155 5.14 0.43 -15.78
C GLY A 155 5.84 -0.79 -16.38
N VAL A 156 6.42 -0.63 -17.57
CA VAL A 156 7.12 -1.72 -18.26
C VAL A 156 8.45 -2.04 -17.58
N LEU A 157 8.63 -3.31 -17.19
CA LEU A 157 9.82 -3.80 -16.48
C LEU A 157 10.77 -4.66 -17.34
N SER A 158 10.34 -5.09 -18.53
CA SER A 158 11.17 -5.96 -19.40
C SER A 158 12.56 -5.34 -19.61
N LYS A 159 13.60 -6.10 -19.26
CA LYS A 159 15.01 -5.70 -19.28
C LYS A 159 15.41 -4.58 -18.30
N LEU A 160 14.55 -4.18 -17.37
CA LEU A 160 14.94 -3.29 -16.28
C LEU A 160 15.44 -4.10 -15.08
N ARG A 161 16.48 -3.60 -14.41
CA ARG A 161 17.05 -4.21 -13.19
C ARG A 161 17.34 -3.14 -12.16
N ASP A 162 16.88 -3.35 -10.96
CA ASP A 162 17.28 -2.53 -9.82
C ASP A 162 18.67 -2.98 -9.35
N ARG A 163 19.60 -2.03 -9.29
CA ARG A 163 21.02 -2.26 -8.98
C ARG A 163 21.44 -1.41 -7.79
N LEU A 164 22.36 -1.94 -6.97
CA LEU A 164 22.95 -1.23 -5.86
C LEU A 164 24.38 -0.80 -6.14
N TYR A 165 24.76 0.36 -5.63
CA TYR A 165 26.04 0.99 -5.80
C TYR A 165 26.57 1.55 -4.48
N LEU A 166 27.88 1.52 -4.28
CA LEU A 166 28.57 2.30 -3.26
C LEU A 166 29.15 3.57 -3.88
N TYR A 167 28.87 4.70 -3.28
CA TYR A 167 29.43 5.99 -3.67
C TYR A 167 30.32 6.56 -2.54
N ASP A 168 31.58 6.78 -2.87
CA ASP A 168 32.55 7.41 -1.97
C ASP A 168 32.60 8.92 -2.24
N LEU A 169 32.16 9.72 -1.28
CA LEU A 169 32.12 11.17 -1.37
C LEU A 169 33.50 11.81 -1.52
N SER A 170 34.56 11.20 -0.97
CA SER A 170 35.91 11.75 -1.01
C SER A 170 36.60 11.55 -2.36
N SER A 171 36.55 10.33 -2.89
CA SER A 171 37.13 9.97 -4.18
C SER A 171 36.19 10.19 -5.36
N ARG A 172 34.90 10.44 -5.10
CA ARG A 172 33.82 10.51 -6.09
C ARG A 172 33.67 9.24 -6.93
N LYS A 173 34.09 8.10 -6.37
CA LYS A 173 34.03 6.81 -7.05
C LYS A 173 32.66 6.18 -6.81
N LEU A 174 31.99 5.78 -7.89
CA LEU A 174 30.81 4.92 -7.88
C LEU A 174 31.28 3.48 -8.16
N THR A 175 30.92 2.54 -7.28
CA THR A 175 31.25 1.12 -7.40
C THR A 175 29.96 0.33 -7.45
N GLU A 176 29.70 -0.36 -8.54
CA GLU A 176 28.54 -1.25 -8.68
C GLU A 176 28.75 -2.51 -7.84
N LEU A 177 27.70 -2.92 -7.12
CA LEU A 177 27.67 -4.18 -6.42
C LEU A 177 27.17 -5.28 -7.37
N LEU A 178 27.80 -6.45 -7.35
CA LEU A 178 27.54 -7.58 -8.26
C LEU A 178 27.71 -7.22 -9.76
N PRO A 179 28.86 -6.66 -10.19
CA PRO A 179 29.05 -6.18 -11.56
C PRO A 179 29.06 -7.29 -12.61
N ASP A 180 29.43 -8.53 -12.23
CA ASP A 180 29.57 -9.67 -13.13
C ASP A 180 28.24 -10.35 -13.48
N ASP A 181 27.16 -10.01 -12.78
CA ASP A 181 25.81 -10.50 -13.06
C ASP A 181 24.86 -9.36 -13.44
N LYS A 182 24.88 -8.99 -14.71
CA LYS A 182 24.01 -7.92 -15.23
C LYS A 182 22.52 -8.26 -15.20
N TYR A 183 22.14 -9.53 -15.07
CA TYR A 183 20.74 -9.98 -15.03
C TYR A 183 20.18 -10.02 -13.61
N PHE A 184 21.02 -9.81 -12.60
CA PHE A 184 20.57 -9.79 -11.21
C PHE A 184 19.71 -8.57 -10.92
N ASN A 185 18.59 -8.77 -10.21
CA ASN A 185 17.73 -7.73 -9.67
C ASN A 185 17.77 -7.74 -8.16
N PHE A 186 17.95 -6.59 -7.54
CA PHE A 186 17.77 -6.40 -6.10
C PHE A 186 16.30 -6.10 -5.81
N ASP A 187 15.72 -6.79 -4.82
CA ASP A 187 14.35 -6.56 -4.38
C ASP A 187 14.30 -5.81 -3.06
N ASP A 188 15.01 -6.29 -2.03
CA ASP A 188 15.07 -5.69 -0.71
C ASP A 188 16.41 -5.94 -0.03
N HIS A 189 16.71 -5.18 1.03
CA HIS A 189 18.01 -5.25 1.71
C HIS A 189 17.91 -4.86 3.19
N TYR A 190 18.84 -5.38 3.97
CA TYR A 190 19.10 -5.02 5.36
C TYR A 190 20.59 -4.85 5.59
N LEU A 191 20.98 -3.70 6.15
CA LEU A 191 22.38 -3.39 6.48
C LEU A 191 22.63 -3.64 7.96
N PHE A 192 23.58 -4.52 8.27
CA PHE A 192 24.05 -4.74 9.63
C PHE A 192 25.58 -4.67 9.68
N ASN A 193 26.12 -3.71 10.41
CA ASN A 193 27.56 -3.40 10.45
C ASN A 193 28.10 -3.23 9.00
N ASN A 194 29.05 -4.06 8.63
CA ASN A 194 29.66 -4.03 7.29
C ASN A 194 29.14 -5.15 6.36
N THR A 195 28.02 -5.76 6.67
CA THR A 195 27.38 -6.79 5.86
C THR A 195 26.03 -6.29 5.36
N LEU A 196 25.84 -6.34 4.03
CA LEU A 196 24.57 -6.11 3.39
C LEU A 196 23.89 -7.46 3.15
N TYR A 197 22.82 -7.75 3.85
CA TYR A 197 21.90 -8.82 3.52
C TYR A 197 20.93 -8.31 2.48
N PHE A 198 20.66 -9.06 1.44
CA PHE A 198 19.75 -8.63 0.38
C PHE A 198 19.00 -9.80 -0.23
N VAL A 199 17.81 -9.51 -0.69
CA VAL A 199 16.94 -10.43 -1.43
C VAL A 199 17.04 -10.08 -2.91
N GLY A 200 17.09 -11.09 -3.78
CA GLY A 200 17.17 -10.85 -5.22
C GLY A 200 17.23 -12.12 -6.05
N ASP A 201 17.12 -11.94 -7.36
CA ASP A 201 17.12 -13.02 -8.35
C ASP A 201 17.83 -12.61 -9.64
N SER A 202 18.50 -13.57 -10.25
CA SER A 202 19.02 -13.45 -11.62
C SER A 202 18.09 -14.15 -12.59
N TYR A 203 17.56 -13.41 -13.58
CA TYR A 203 16.64 -13.96 -14.57
C TYR A 203 16.80 -13.33 -15.95
N THR A 204 16.41 -14.10 -16.98
CA THR A 204 16.43 -13.68 -18.39
C THR A 204 15.10 -13.88 -19.10
N GLN A 205 14.19 -14.63 -18.49
CA GLN A 205 12.83 -14.89 -18.98
C GLN A 205 11.78 -14.63 -17.90
N ALA A 206 11.82 -15.37 -16.78
CA ALA A 206 10.88 -15.22 -15.69
C ALA A 206 11.60 -14.95 -14.38
N LYS A 207 11.15 -13.93 -13.65
CA LYS A 207 11.57 -13.63 -12.28
C LYS A 207 10.95 -14.65 -11.32
N SER A 208 11.75 -15.14 -10.36
CA SER A 208 11.17 -15.97 -9.30
C SER A 208 10.32 -15.13 -8.35
N ARG A 209 9.18 -15.65 -7.92
CA ARG A 209 8.40 -15.10 -6.82
C ARG A 209 9.07 -15.30 -5.45
N LYS A 210 9.94 -16.30 -5.33
CA LYS A 210 10.72 -16.62 -4.14
C LYS A 210 12.20 -16.40 -4.43
N PRO A 211 12.66 -15.12 -4.46
CA PRO A 211 14.06 -14.79 -4.73
C PRO A 211 14.97 -15.32 -3.63
N GLY A 212 16.27 -15.44 -3.94
CA GLY A 212 17.27 -15.91 -2.99
C GLY A 212 17.65 -14.86 -1.94
N LEU A 213 18.20 -15.32 -0.81
CA LEU A 213 18.82 -14.47 0.20
C LEU A 213 20.34 -14.53 0.09
N PHE A 214 20.98 -13.38 0.10
CA PHE A 214 22.42 -13.21 -0.02
C PHE A 214 23.00 -12.36 1.11
N ALA A 215 24.30 -12.55 1.38
CA ALA A 215 25.09 -11.67 2.23
C ALA A 215 26.30 -11.15 1.46
N LEU A 216 26.51 -9.85 1.44
CA LEU A 216 27.63 -9.17 0.80
C LEU A 216 28.47 -8.46 1.85
N ASN A 217 29.75 -8.79 1.94
CA ASN A 217 30.72 -8.04 2.74
C ASN A 217 31.12 -6.76 2.00
N LEU A 218 30.81 -5.60 2.57
CA LEU A 218 31.03 -4.30 1.91
C LEU A 218 32.51 -3.82 1.92
N THR A 219 33.42 -4.55 2.58
CA THR A 219 34.87 -4.30 2.50
C THR A 219 35.52 -5.16 1.42
N THR A 220 35.24 -6.47 1.42
CA THR A 220 35.85 -7.41 0.47
C THR A 220 35.10 -7.52 -0.85
N LEU A 221 33.82 -7.11 -0.86
CA LEU A 221 32.84 -7.28 -1.93
C LEU A 221 32.56 -8.76 -2.27
N GLU A 222 32.86 -9.67 -1.34
CA GLU A 222 32.52 -11.08 -1.47
C GLU A 222 31.05 -11.31 -1.15
N THR A 223 30.36 -12.00 -2.04
CA THR A 223 28.95 -12.37 -1.89
C THR A 223 28.80 -13.85 -1.57
N LYS A 224 27.97 -14.16 -0.58
CA LYS A 224 27.58 -15.53 -0.23
C LYS A 224 26.08 -15.68 -0.44
N ASN A 225 25.66 -16.73 -1.15
CA ASN A 225 24.26 -17.16 -1.19
C ASN A 225 23.93 -17.87 0.13
N LEU A 226 22.94 -17.39 0.85
CA LEU A 226 22.48 -17.94 2.12
C LEU A 226 21.30 -18.90 1.91
N LEU A 227 20.31 -18.49 1.12
CA LEU A 227 19.14 -19.30 0.78
C LEU A 227 18.95 -19.27 -0.74
N PRO A 228 18.82 -20.42 -1.40
CA PRO A 228 18.55 -20.46 -2.83
C PRO A 228 17.15 -19.93 -3.14
N LYS A 229 16.93 -19.49 -4.37
CA LYS A 229 15.61 -19.09 -4.87
C LYS A 229 14.63 -20.28 -4.92
N ASP A 230 13.34 -19.99 -5.05
CA ASP A 230 12.22 -20.92 -5.18
C ASP A 230 11.88 -21.70 -3.89
N MET A 231 12.40 -21.27 -2.74
CA MET A 231 12.11 -21.89 -1.43
C MET A 231 11.20 -21.02 -0.55
N TRP A 232 11.54 -19.75 -0.35
CA TRP A 232 10.93 -18.88 0.64
C TRP A 232 10.49 -17.56 0.04
N VAL A 233 9.30 -17.07 0.40
CA VAL A 233 8.93 -15.67 0.29
C VAL A 233 9.46 -14.97 1.52
N ILE A 234 10.39 -14.04 1.33
CA ILE A 234 11.08 -13.32 2.41
C ILE A 234 10.43 -11.95 2.57
N TYR A 235 9.95 -11.67 3.78
CA TYR A 235 9.33 -10.39 4.15
C TYR A 235 10.32 -9.44 4.81
N ASP A 236 11.24 -9.99 5.63
CA ASP A 236 12.24 -9.20 6.33
C ASP A 236 13.44 -10.04 6.74
N VAL A 237 14.55 -9.36 7.00
CA VAL A 237 15.80 -9.96 7.47
C VAL A 237 16.38 -9.09 8.57
N CYS A 238 16.78 -9.67 9.69
CA CYS A 238 17.41 -8.92 10.78
C CYS A 238 18.49 -9.73 11.49
N VAL A 239 19.42 -9.04 12.17
CA VAL A 239 20.41 -9.64 13.04
C VAL A 239 20.12 -9.20 14.46
N LEU A 240 19.85 -10.16 15.36
CA LEU A 240 19.59 -9.93 16.77
C LEU A 240 20.59 -10.77 17.58
N HIS A 241 21.29 -10.16 18.56
CA HIS A 241 22.32 -10.83 19.36
C HIS A 241 23.37 -11.59 18.54
N GLY A 242 23.71 -11.08 17.33
CA GLY A 242 24.66 -11.69 16.41
C GLY A 242 24.13 -12.89 15.63
N GLN A 243 22.85 -13.25 15.77
CA GLN A 243 22.15 -14.28 15.03
C GLN A 243 21.29 -13.69 13.91
N LEU A 244 21.40 -14.25 12.72
CA LEU A 244 20.55 -13.88 11.58
C LEU A 244 19.17 -14.53 11.71
N TYR A 245 18.12 -13.71 11.62
CA TYR A 245 16.72 -14.14 11.55
C TYR A 245 16.10 -13.70 10.22
N VAL A 246 15.14 -14.48 9.77
CA VAL A 246 14.40 -14.24 8.52
C VAL A 246 12.90 -14.35 8.83
N VAL A 247 12.15 -13.33 8.46
CA VAL A 247 10.68 -13.35 8.48
C VAL A 247 10.23 -13.85 7.12
N ALA A 248 9.65 -15.03 7.05
CA ALA A 248 9.39 -15.70 5.78
C ALA A 248 8.21 -16.68 5.84
N THR A 249 7.71 -17.08 4.67
CA THR A 249 6.79 -18.20 4.51
C THR A 249 7.21 -19.08 3.33
N ASP A 250 6.99 -20.39 3.42
CA ASP A 250 7.13 -21.32 2.29
C ASP A 250 5.83 -21.45 1.47
N GLN A 251 4.75 -20.80 1.94
CA GLN A 251 3.42 -20.76 1.30
C GLN A 251 2.76 -22.14 1.11
N LYS A 252 3.04 -23.10 1.98
CA LYS A 252 2.48 -24.46 1.84
C LYS A 252 1.11 -24.63 2.49
N ARG A 253 0.80 -23.88 3.57
CA ARG A 253 -0.45 -24.01 4.31
C ARG A 253 -1.60 -23.23 3.66
N TYR A 254 -1.41 -21.93 3.45
CA TYR A 254 -2.43 -21.00 2.98
C TYR A 254 -2.06 -20.32 1.65
N SER A 255 -1.04 -20.86 0.93
CA SER A 255 -0.59 -20.30 -0.34
C SER A 255 -0.17 -18.83 -0.21
N ILE A 256 -0.65 -17.97 -1.12
CA ILE A 256 -0.31 -16.55 -1.15
C ILE A 256 -0.83 -15.77 0.06
N GLU A 257 -1.88 -16.23 0.70
CA GLU A 257 -2.48 -15.61 1.87
C GLU A 257 -1.73 -15.94 3.16
N GLU A 258 -0.73 -16.85 3.11
CA GLU A 258 -0.01 -17.28 4.29
C GLU A 258 0.83 -16.17 4.91
N ASN A 259 0.52 -15.83 6.16
CA ASN A 259 1.31 -14.92 6.96
C ASN A 259 2.69 -15.53 7.27
N PRO A 260 3.77 -14.69 7.25
CA PRO A 260 5.11 -15.20 7.51
C PRO A 260 5.29 -15.56 8.97
N GLN A 261 6.30 -16.40 9.24
CA GLN A 261 6.75 -16.75 10.58
C GLN A 261 8.21 -16.30 10.77
N PHE A 262 8.69 -16.38 12.02
CA PHE A 262 10.06 -15.97 12.38
C PHE A 262 10.96 -17.19 12.41
N TYR A 263 12.02 -17.15 11.61
CA TYR A 263 12.98 -18.23 11.48
C TYR A 263 14.39 -17.76 11.85
N LYS A 264 15.15 -18.67 12.44
CA LYS A 264 16.58 -18.54 12.62
C LYS A 264 17.31 -19.15 11.42
N TYR A 265 18.28 -18.43 10.85
CA TYR A 265 19.12 -18.96 9.80
C TYR A 265 20.12 -19.97 10.38
N ASP A 266 20.14 -21.17 9.83
CA ASP A 266 21.09 -22.24 10.11
C ASP A 266 22.22 -22.23 9.06
N ALA A 267 23.40 -21.77 9.47
CA ALA A 267 24.55 -21.62 8.58
C ALA A 267 25.19 -22.97 8.19
N GLU A 268 24.96 -24.05 8.96
CA GLU A 268 25.52 -25.38 8.66
C GLU A 268 24.73 -26.07 7.56
N ASN A 269 23.40 -25.93 7.57
CA ASN A 269 22.50 -26.56 6.61
C ASN A 269 22.06 -25.62 5.49
N ALA A 270 22.39 -24.33 5.56
CA ALA A 270 21.90 -23.27 4.66
C ALA A 270 20.37 -23.29 4.53
N ASP A 271 19.68 -23.35 5.66
CA ASP A 271 18.23 -23.48 5.75
C ASP A 271 17.67 -22.65 6.94
N LEU A 272 16.36 -22.64 7.11
CA LEU A 272 15.64 -21.91 8.15
C LEU A 272 15.07 -22.86 9.20
N THR A 273 15.27 -22.53 10.47
CA THR A 273 14.66 -23.24 11.62
C THR A 273 13.68 -22.32 12.32
N LEU A 274 12.45 -22.77 12.57
CA LEU A 274 11.42 -21.97 13.23
C LEU A 274 11.91 -21.46 14.60
N ALA A 275 11.88 -20.15 14.80
CA ALA A 275 12.20 -19.49 16.06
C ALA A 275 10.92 -19.12 16.83
N ALA A 276 9.94 -18.51 16.15
CA ALA A 276 8.64 -18.22 16.74
C ALA A 276 7.52 -18.41 15.69
N ALA A 277 6.46 -19.10 16.09
CA ALA A 277 5.25 -19.20 15.30
C ALA A 277 4.48 -17.87 15.33
N TRP A 278 3.90 -17.52 14.18
CA TRP A 278 3.12 -16.30 14.01
C TRP A 278 1.97 -16.58 13.02
N GLU A 279 0.77 -16.08 13.31
CA GLU A 279 -0.41 -16.35 12.50
C GLU A 279 -1.09 -15.07 12.00
N ASP A 280 -0.73 -13.89 12.55
CA ASP A 280 -1.25 -12.60 12.11
C ASP A 280 -0.35 -11.99 11.00
N CYS A 281 -0.77 -10.89 10.38
CA CYS A 281 -0.01 -10.23 9.33
C CYS A 281 1.33 -9.65 9.84
N TYR A 282 2.21 -9.38 8.92
CA TYR A 282 3.49 -8.73 9.16
C TYR A 282 3.60 -7.48 8.30
N GLY A 283 3.71 -6.34 8.95
CA GLY A 283 4.02 -5.10 8.26
C GLY A 283 2.83 -4.40 7.64
N ASP A 284 1.63 -4.51 8.21
CA ASP A 284 0.44 -3.83 7.68
C ASP A 284 -0.06 -2.73 8.62
N CYS A 285 -0.96 -1.88 8.10
CA CYS A 285 -1.66 -0.84 8.83
C CYS A 285 -3.11 -0.72 8.35
N VAL A 286 -3.94 0.04 9.08
CA VAL A 286 -5.35 0.23 8.71
C VAL A 286 -5.46 1.07 7.44
N ASP A 287 -6.27 0.63 6.47
CA ASP A 287 -6.43 1.28 5.16
C ASP A 287 -7.11 2.65 5.26
N THR A 288 -6.63 3.57 4.46
CA THR A 288 -7.20 4.91 4.28
C THR A 288 -6.86 5.46 2.89
N ASP A 289 -7.72 6.30 2.33
CA ASP A 289 -7.44 7.01 1.07
C ASP A 289 -6.54 8.25 1.26
N LEU A 290 -6.02 8.47 2.46
CA LEU A 290 -5.13 9.59 2.81
C LEU A 290 -3.68 9.16 3.09
N CYS A 291 -3.32 7.90 2.91
CA CYS A 291 -1.95 7.43 2.98
C CYS A 291 -1.26 7.59 1.61
N LEU A 292 -0.54 8.68 1.42
CA LEU A 292 0.18 9.02 0.17
C LEU A 292 1.59 8.43 0.12
N LEU A 293 2.26 8.36 1.26
CA LEU A 293 3.64 7.90 1.40
C LEU A 293 3.67 6.42 1.75
N ASP A 294 4.73 5.74 1.31
CA ASP A 294 4.96 4.36 1.68
C ASP A 294 5.07 4.23 3.20
N VAL A 295 4.59 3.13 3.75
CA VAL A 295 4.66 2.84 5.19
C VAL A 295 5.97 2.15 5.54
N ARG A 296 6.44 2.33 6.77
CA ARG A 296 7.50 1.50 7.33
C ARG A 296 6.89 0.55 8.35
N THR A 297 7.05 -0.68 8.09
CA THR A 297 6.39 -1.75 8.80
C THR A 297 7.29 -2.51 9.77
N SER A 298 8.62 -2.27 9.72
CA SER A 298 9.60 -2.92 10.60
C SER A 298 10.82 -2.05 10.94
N ARG A 299 11.43 -2.32 12.10
CA ARG A 299 12.66 -1.67 12.56
C ARG A 299 13.38 -2.50 13.62
N VAL A 300 14.70 -2.69 13.46
CA VAL A 300 15.54 -3.24 14.53
C VAL A 300 16.02 -2.11 15.45
N PHE A 301 15.81 -2.29 16.74
CA PHE A 301 16.28 -1.39 17.79
C PHE A 301 16.65 -2.19 19.06
N ASN A 302 17.83 -1.95 19.63
CA ASN A 302 18.33 -2.62 20.83
C ASN A 302 18.19 -4.17 20.77
N ASP A 303 18.73 -4.79 19.69
CA ASP A 303 18.69 -6.22 19.45
C ASP A 303 17.27 -6.84 19.49
N ARG A 304 16.27 -6.07 19.06
CA ARG A 304 14.89 -6.51 18.90
C ARG A 304 14.33 -6.01 17.59
N LEU A 305 13.50 -6.84 16.93
CA LEU A 305 12.76 -6.44 15.75
C LEU A 305 11.37 -5.98 16.16
N TYR A 306 11.06 -4.73 15.88
CA TYR A 306 9.72 -4.17 16.01
C TYR A 306 9.05 -4.15 14.65
N PHE A 307 7.76 -4.47 14.60
CA PHE A 307 6.98 -4.48 13.36
C PHE A 307 5.51 -4.19 13.64
N THR A 308 4.81 -3.66 12.64
CA THR A 308 3.37 -3.44 12.70
C THR A 308 2.62 -4.71 12.34
N THR A 309 1.48 -4.91 12.99
CA THR A 309 0.47 -5.90 12.58
C THR A 309 -0.91 -5.28 12.73
N THR A 310 -1.83 -5.60 11.85
CA THR A 310 -3.25 -5.27 12.04
C THR A 310 -3.91 -6.33 12.92
N LYS A 311 -4.80 -5.87 13.81
CA LYS A 311 -5.61 -6.73 14.65
C LYS A 311 -7.04 -6.25 14.63
N VAL A 312 -7.91 -7.01 14.01
CA VAL A 312 -9.32 -6.70 13.75
C VAL A 312 -9.52 -5.37 13.00
N ASP A 313 -9.23 -4.21 13.61
CA ASP A 313 -9.55 -2.87 13.11
C ASP A 313 -8.52 -1.79 13.52
N HIS A 314 -7.41 -2.20 14.11
CA HIS A 314 -6.35 -1.30 14.58
C HIS A 314 -4.98 -1.91 14.36
N THR A 315 -3.93 -1.12 14.59
CA THR A 315 -2.54 -1.56 14.48
C THR A 315 -1.93 -1.80 15.85
N ILE A 316 -1.23 -2.91 16.01
CA ILE A 316 -0.33 -3.18 17.13
C ILE A 316 1.11 -3.04 16.63
N LEU A 317 1.95 -2.34 17.38
CA LEU A 317 3.39 -2.44 17.22
C LEU A 317 3.87 -3.62 18.07
N GLU A 318 4.36 -4.66 17.40
CA GLU A 318 4.86 -5.90 17.99
C GLU A 318 6.38 -5.86 18.16
N CYS A 319 6.90 -6.71 19.05
CA CYS A 319 8.31 -6.84 19.34
C CYS A 319 8.72 -8.31 19.34
N PHE A 320 9.63 -8.69 18.43
CA PHE A 320 10.29 -10.00 18.41
C PHE A 320 11.68 -9.90 19.02
N ASP A 321 11.99 -10.73 20.05
CA ASP A 321 13.24 -10.70 20.80
C ASP A 321 14.23 -11.82 20.39
N GLY A 322 13.91 -12.61 19.36
CA GLY A 322 14.66 -13.78 18.91
C GLY A 322 14.05 -15.11 19.33
N GLU A 323 13.10 -15.11 20.28
CA GLU A 323 12.43 -16.32 20.78
C GLU A 323 10.90 -16.23 20.71
N LYS A 324 10.34 -15.05 20.94
CA LYS A 324 8.89 -14.81 20.98
C LYS A 324 8.52 -13.43 20.49
N VAL A 325 7.28 -13.28 20.07
CA VAL A 325 6.64 -11.99 19.75
C VAL A 325 5.79 -11.55 20.95
N THR A 326 5.85 -10.27 21.27
CA THR A 326 5.04 -9.65 22.33
C THR A 326 4.60 -8.25 21.91
N PRO A 327 3.34 -7.83 22.23
CA PRO A 327 2.86 -6.51 21.90
C PRO A 327 3.65 -5.43 22.65
N PHE A 328 3.97 -4.33 21.94
CA PHE A 328 4.64 -3.17 22.53
C PHE A 328 3.65 -2.06 22.87
N PHE A 329 2.79 -1.65 21.94
CA PHE A 329 1.58 -0.85 22.17
C PHE A 329 0.62 -0.95 20.97
N GLU A 330 -0.64 -0.55 21.17
CA GLU A 330 -1.69 -0.48 20.14
C GLU A 330 -2.09 0.95 19.83
N PHE A 331 -2.54 1.19 18.59
CA PHE A 331 -3.02 2.49 18.13
C PHE A 331 -3.97 2.32 16.93
N PRO A 332 -4.92 3.24 16.67
CA PRO A 332 -5.86 3.10 15.55
C PRO A 332 -5.19 2.83 14.18
N SER A 333 -4.08 3.51 13.86
CA SER A 333 -3.19 3.11 12.76
C SER A 333 -1.78 3.62 12.99
N ILE A 334 -0.77 2.76 12.86
CA ILE A 334 0.65 3.10 12.89
C ILE A 334 1.18 2.89 11.47
N GLU A 335 1.56 3.96 10.79
CA GLU A 335 1.94 3.91 9.38
C GLU A 335 3.46 3.98 9.18
N TYR A 336 4.15 4.70 10.04
CA TYR A 336 5.60 4.81 10.03
C TYR A 336 6.12 5.02 11.44
N PHE A 337 7.19 4.34 11.82
CA PHE A 337 7.79 4.48 13.16
C PHE A 337 9.32 4.35 13.13
N ASP A 338 9.97 4.90 14.15
CA ASP A 338 11.40 4.72 14.45
C ASP A 338 11.68 5.06 15.92
N PHE A 339 12.87 4.72 16.43
CA PHE A 339 13.26 4.91 17.82
C PHE A 339 14.40 5.89 17.97
N THR A 340 14.27 6.86 18.88
CA THR A 340 15.39 7.66 19.36
C THR A 340 16.25 6.87 20.35
N ALA A 341 17.50 7.31 20.56
CA ALA A 341 18.49 6.59 21.38
C ALA A 341 18.07 6.37 22.84
N ASP A 342 17.16 7.19 23.37
CA ASP A 342 16.57 7.04 24.71
C ASP A 342 15.43 6.00 24.78
N GLY A 343 15.12 5.35 23.66
CA GLY A 343 14.08 4.32 23.57
C GLY A 343 12.67 4.85 23.35
N THR A 344 12.50 6.15 23.08
CA THR A 344 11.21 6.71 22.68
C THR A 344 10.87 6.26 21.27
N CYS A 345 9.73 5.60 21.10
CA CYS A 345 9.17 5.29 19.78
C CYS A 345 8.43 6.51 19.24
N TRP A 346 8.89 7.05 18.12
CA TRP A 346 8.20 8.09 17.37
C TRP A 346 7.47 7.46 16.21
N PHE A 347 6.22 7.89 15.96
CA PHE A 347 5.42 7.31 14.89
C PHE A 347 4.45 8.31 14.27
N THR A 348 4.02 8.01 13.05
CA THR A 348 2.97 8.74 12.34
C THR A 348 1.77 7.82 12.13
N GLY A 349 0.58 8.40 12.14
CA GLY A 349 -0.66 7.70 11.88
C GLY A 349 -1.88 8.56 12.27
N PRO A 350 -3.09 8.16 11.87
CA PRO A 350 -4.33 8.79 12.29
C PRO A 350 -4.85 8.19 13.60
N ALA A 351 -5.44 9.03 14.45
CA ALA A 351 -6.15 8.61 15.64
C ALA A 351 -7.66 8.84 15.45
N GLY A 352 -8.44 7.78 15.37
CA GLY A 352 -9.90 7.90 15.16
C GLY A 352 -10.22 8.75 13.93
N ASN A 353 -11.12 9.72 14.07
CA ASN A 353 -11.54 10.61 12.98
C ASN A 353 -10.52 11.71 12.60
N GLU A 354 -9.28 11.58 13.00
CA GLU A 354 -8.21 12.50 12.59
C GLU A 354 -7.50 11.99 11.34
N THR A 355 -6.81 12.89 10.66
CA THR A 355 -5.79 12.55 9.67
C THR A 355 -4.46 12.28 10.39
N GLN A 356 -3.44 11.90 9.63
CA GLN A 356 -2.11 11.61 10.16
C GLN A 356 -1.54 12.74 11.04
N GLN A 357 -0.96 12.35 12.17
CA GLN A 357 -0.24 13.21 13.11
C GLN A 357 1.07 12.56 13.53
N LEU A 358 1.95 13.34 14.14
CA LEU A 358 3.16 12.85 14.78
C LEU A 358 2.88 12.55 16.26
N TYR A 359 3.25 11.35 16.67
CA TYR A 359 3.14 10.88 18.06
C TYR A 359 4.46 10.33 18.57
N SER A 360 4.56 10.22 19.90
CA SER A 360 5.57 9.39 20.56
C SER A 360 4.93 8.43 21.54
N CYS A 361 5.58 7.28 21.76
CA CYS A 361 5.27 6.34 22.83
C CYS A 361 6.53 6.12 23.68
N GLN A 362 6.44 6.42 24.96
CA GLN A 362 7.50 6.16 25.93
C GLN A 362 6.90 5.58 27.21
N ASN A 363 7.39 4.42 27.65
CA ASN A 363 6.88 3.71 28.83
C ASN A 363 5.34 3.48 28.78
N GLY A 364 4.79 3.18 27.61
CA GLY A 364 3.36 2.96 27.39
C GLY A 364 2.50 4.25 27.36
N LYS A 365 3.11 5.43 27.51
CA LYS A 365 2.40 6.72 27.39
C LYS A 365 2.55 7.25 25.96
N ILE A 366 1.42 7.43 25.27
CA ILE A 366 1.34 8.03 23.94
C ILE A 366 1.07 9.53 24.07
N GLU A 367 1.84 10.35 23.34
CA GLU A 367 1.67 11.80 23.28
C GLU A 367 1.63 12.28 21.82
N LYS A 368 0.71 13.21 21.53
CA LYS A 368 0.59 13.88 20.22
C LYS A 368 1.52 15.11 20.19
N HIS A 369 2.26 15.28 19.10
CA HIS A 369 3.27 16.34 18.94
C HIS A 369 3.02 17.26 17.75
N SER A 370 2.00 17.02 16.95
CA SER A 370 1.66 17.86 15.80
C SER A 370 0.18 18.21 15.75
N SER A 371 -0.15 19.19 14.93
CA SER A 371 -1.52 19.66 14.68
C SER A 371 -1.78 19.78 13.17
N TYR A 372 -1.17 18.89 12.38
CA TYR A 372 -1.41 18.83 10.95
C TYR A 372 -2.90 18.63 10.67
N ASN A 373 -3.40 19.32 9.65
CA ASN A 373 -4.78 19.19 9.15
C ASN A 373 -5.89 19.62 10.11
N GLU A 374 -5.62 19.94 11.38
CA GLU A 374 -6.66 20.43 12.31
C GLU A 374 -7.35 21.68 11.77
N ALA A 375 -6.59 22.62 11.18
CA ALA A 375 -7.14 23.82 10.59
C ALA A 375 -8.05 23.53 9.37
N ALA A 376 -7.70 22.52 8.58
CA ALA A 376 -8.47 22.10 7.40
C ALA A 376 -9.80 21.42 7.79
N LEU A 377 -9.81 20.69 8.89
CA LEU A 377 -11.02 20.01 9.41
C LEU A 377 -11.84 20.86 10.38
N LYS A 378 -11.27 21.97 10.85
CA LYS A 378 -11.96 22.87 11.78
C LYS A 378 -13.29 23.35 11.21
N ASP A 379 -14.33 23.32 12.04
CA ASP A 379 -15.70 23.68 11.69
C ASP A 379 -16.40 22.75 10.68
N HIS A 380 -15.75 21.67 10.21
CA HIS A 380 -16.38 20.67 9.37
C HIS A 380 -17.10 19.60 10.20
N TYR A 381 -18.11 19.02 9.59
CA TYR A 381 -18.76 17.81 10.09
C TYR A 381 -17.88 16.62 9.71
N VAL A 382 -17.19 16.04 10.69
CA VAL A 382 -16.49 14.77 10.55
C VAL A 382 -17.37 13.70 11.18
N ALA A 383 -17.93 12.82 10.36
CA ALA A 383 -18.81 11.76 10.82
C ALA A 383 -18.01 10.72 11.63
N GLU A 384 -18.48 10.41 12.81
CA GLU A 384 -17.89 9.40 13.69
C GLU A 384 -18.31 8.00 13.25
N ALA A 385 -17.39 7.06 13.21
CA ALA A 385 -17.63 5.67 12.90
C ALA A 385 -18.34 4.99 14.10
N LYS A 386 -19.63 4.67 13.93
CA LYS A 386 -20.42 3.98 14.95
C LYS A 386 -20.43 2.49 14.65
N GLN A 387 -20.06 1.68 15.63
CA GLN A 387 -19.99 0.23 15.50
C GLN A 387 -21.39 -0.39 15.36
N VAL A 388 -21.46 -1.40 14.50
CA VAL A 388 -22.62 -2.27 14.29
C VAL A 388 -22.14 -3.71 14.35
N ASP A 389 -22.64 -4.48 15.30
CA ASP A 389 -22.32 -5.89 15.46
C ASP A 389 -23.20 -6.75 14.55
N TYR A 390 -22.62 -7.82 13.99
CA TYR A 390 -23.34 -8.80 13.20
C TYR A 390 -22.81 -10.22 13.43
N SER A 391 -23.55 -11.22 12.99
CA SER A 391 -23.10 -12.61 12.99
C SER A 391 -22.56 -12.99 11.62
N ASP A 392 -21.30 -13.40 11.55
CA ASP A 392 -20.65 -13.82 10.30
C ASP A 392 -21.24 -15.12 9.71
N TYR A 393 -20.70 -15.58 8.58
CA TYR A 393 -21.13 -16.81 7.91
C TYR A 393 -21.06 -18.04 8.84
N ALA A 394 -20.09 -18.09 9.75
CA ALA A 394 -19.87 -19.19 10.68
C ALA A 394 -20.62 -19.03 12.00
N GLY A 395 -21.31 -17.90 12.24
CA GLY A 395 -22.07 -17.60 13.47
C GLY A 395 -21.25 -16.91 14.55
N ASN A 396 -20.02 -16.45 14.25
CA ASN A 396 -19.23 -15.65 15.19
C ASN A 396 -19.70 -14.20 15.19
N THR A 397 -19.47 -13.49 16.29
CA THR A 397 -19.73 -12.05 16.36
C THR A 397 -18.61 -11.28 15.69
N GLN A 398 -18.95 -10.51 14.68
CA GLN A 398 -18.09 -9.55 13.99
C GLN A 398 -18.69 -8.16 14.10
N HIS A 399 -17.95 -7.14 13.69
CA HIS A 399 -18.46 -5.78 13.64
C HIS A 399 -17.99 -5.03 12.39
N GLY A 400 -18.74 -4.01 12.05
CA GLY A 400 -18.41 -2.98 11.09
C GLY A 400 -18.89 -1.63 11.60
N TRP A 401 -18.91 -0.64 10.75
CA TRP A 401 -19.20 0.75 11.14
C TRP A 401 -20.21 1.40 10.22
N VAL A 402 -20.86 2.43 10.77
CA VAL A 402 -21.77 3.31 10.05
C VAL A 402 -21.42 4.77 10.35
N LEU A 403 -21.17 5.55 9.30
CA LEU A 403 -21.10 7.01 9.35
C LEU A 403 -22.50 7.59 9.15
N TYR A 404 -22.90 8.49 10.01
CA TYR A 404 -24.20 9.17 9.93
C TYR A 404 -24.13 10.37 8.97
N PRO A 405 -25.23 10.69 8.26
CA PRO A 405 -25.25 11.86 7.40
C PRO A 405 -25.18 13.16 8.21
N LYS A 406 -24.57 14.18 7.59
CA LYS A 406 -24.59 15.54 8.13
C LYS A 406 -26.03 16.03 8.32
N ASP A 407 -26.28 16.76 9.41
CA ASP A 407 -27.61 17.27 9.77
C ASP A 407 -28.67 16.15 9.92
N PHE A 408 -28.25 15.01 10.47
CA PHE A 408 -29.08 13.84 10.70
C PHE A 408 -30.32 14.18 11.55
N ASP A 409 -31.49 13.75 11.06
CA ASP A 409 -32.80 13.86 11.72
C ASP A 409 -33.38 12.44 11.92
N PRO A 410 -33.58 11.96 13.15
CA PRO A 410 -34.04 10.59 13.42
C PRO A 410 -35.44 10.27 12.87
N GLU A 411 -36.23 11.29 12.51
CA GLU A 411 -37.57 11.11 11.94
C GLU A 411 -37.57 10.95 10.41
N LYS A 412 -36.41 11.05 9.77
CA LYS A 412 -36.26 10.95 8.31
C LYS A 412 -35.60 9.64 7.89
N LYS A 413 -35.85 9.29 6.65
CA LYS A 413 -35.13 8.22 5.94
C LYS A 413 -34.03 8.81 5.04
N TYR A 414 -32.92 8.08 4.90
CA TYR A 414 -31.77 8.51 4.13
C TYR A 414 -31.27 7.38 3.24
N PRO A 415 -30.75 7.68 2.04
CA PRO A 415 -30.05 6.71 1.25
C PRO A 415 -28.74 6.28 1.95
N ALA A 416 -28.23 5.09 1.60
CA ALA A 416 -27.00 4.58 2.17
C ALA A 416 -26.05 3.99 1.11
N ILE A 417 -24.76 4.06 1.38
CA ILE A 417 -23.71 3.49 0.54
C ILE A 417 -22.92 2.46 1.37
N LEU A 418 -22.88 1.21 0.88
CA LEU A 418 -21.95 0.19 1.34
C LEU A 418 -20.61 0.42 0.62
N ASN A 419 -19.52 0.60 1.37
CA ASN A 419 -18.16 0.69 0.81
C ASN A 419 -17.36 -0.56 1.17
N VAL A 420 -16.86 -1.28 0.15
CA VAL A 420 -16.11 -2.53 0.30
C VAL A 420 -14.64 -2.26 0.01
N HIS A 421 -13.75 -2.63 0.96
CA HIS A 421 -12.31 -2.43 0.81
C HIS A 421 -11.67 -3.29 -0.29
N GLY A 422 -10.45 -2.97 -0.67
CA GLY A 422 -9.61 -3.77 -1.55
C GLY A 422 -8.89 -4.89 -0.80
N GLY A 423 -7.93 -5.52 -1.42
CA GLY A 423 -7.15 -6.63 -0.87
C GLY A 423 -7.50 -7.95 -1.55
N PRO A 424 -8.22 -8.91 -0.94
CA PRO A 424 -9.10 -8.84 0.25
C PRO A 424 -8.36 -8.66 1.59
N LYS A 425 -7.11 -9.12 1.70
CA LYS A 425 -6.31 -9.12 2.91
C LYS A 425 -5.83 -7.69 3.25
N THR A 426 -6.74 -6.90 3.79
CA THR A 426 -6.55 -5.56 4.37
C THR A 426 -7.63 -5.31 5.42
N VAL A 427 -7.58 -4.20 6.15
CA VAL A 427 -8.58 -3.87 7.16
C VAL A 427 -9.03 -2.42 7.06
N TYR A 428 -10.35 -2.19 7.21
CA TYR A 428 -10.92 -0.91 7.60
C TYR A 428 -10.91 -0.76 9.12
N GLY A 429 -10.93 0.48 9.58
CA GLY A 429 -11.03 0.84 10.99
C GLY A 429 -11.67 2.21 11.16
N THR A 430 -11.39 2.84 12.31
CA THR A 430 -11.90 4.17 12.63
C THR A 430 -11.15 5.35 12.00
N PRO A 431 -9.92 5.22 11.43
CA PRO A 431 -9.23 6.31 10.75
C PRO A 431 -10.09 7.01 9.70
N LEU A 432 -9.89 8.32 9.56
CA LEU A 432 -10.62 9.13 8.60
C LEU A 432 -10.39 8.65 7.16
N PHE A 433 -11.49 8.35 6.46
CA PHE A 433 -11.49 8.01 5.05
C PHE A 433 -12.23 9.11 4.28
N HIS A 434 -11.50 9.90 3.48
CA HIS A 434 -12.04 11.14 2.90
C HIS A 434 -13.26 10.90 2.01
N GLU A 435 -13.22 9.89 1.15
CA GLU A 435 -14.34 9.51 0.27
C GLU A 435 -15.62 9.28 1.07
N MET A 436 -15.54 8.50 2.16
CA MET A 436 -16.69 8.18 3.01
C MET A 436 -17.21 9.44 3.73
N GLN A 437 -16.31 10.33 4.17
CA GLN A 437 -16.69 11.59 4.83
C GLN A 437 -17.39 12.56 3.85
N VAL A 438 -16.99 12.57 2.59
CA VAL A 438 -17.67 13.34 1.53
C VAL A 438 -19.10 12.84 1.36
N TRP A 439 -19.31 11.53 1.28
CA TRP A 439 -20.66 10.97 1.13
C TRP A 439 -21.54 11.19 2.37
N ALA A 440 -20.98 11.04 3.56
CA ALA A 440 -21.70 11.38 4.80
C ALA A 440 -22.08 12.86 4.84
N SER A 441 -21.18 13.75 4.42
CA SER A 441 -21.46 15.19 4.28
C SER A 441 -22.49 15.51 3.19
N ALA A 442 -22.61 14.65 2.17
CA ALA A 442 -23.61 14.76 1.10
C ALA A 442 -24.98 14.20 1.48
N GLY A 443 -25.16 13.67 2.69
CA GLY A 443 -26.45 13.21 3.20
C GLY A 443 -26.70 11.71 3.09
N TYR A 444 -25.66 10.90 2.89
CA TYR A 444 -25.73 9.44 2.92
C TYR A 444 -25.36 8.88 4.29
N PHE A 445 -25.99 7.80 4.70
CA PHE A 445 -25.30 6.85 5.56
C PHE A 445 -24.22 6.15 4.75
N VAL A 446 -23.04 5.94 5.36
CA VAL A 446 -21.98 5.14 4.75
C VAL A 446 -21.63 4.02 5.70
N PHE A 447 -21.69 2.78 5.26
CA PHE A 447 -21.37 1.64 6.11
C PHE A 447 -20.30 0.76 5.47
N PHE A 448 -19.42 0.19 6.29
CA PHE A 448 -18.25 -0.55 5.88
C PHE A 448 -17.80 -1.49 7.00
N GLY A 449 -17.08 -2.55 6.66
CA GLY A 449 -16.62 -3.53 7.66
C GLY A 449 -15.62 -4.49 7.06
N ASN A 450 -15.06 -5.34 7.93
CA ASN A 450 -14.07 -6.36 7.61
C ASN A 450 -14.78 -7.72 7.56
N ILE A 451 -15.01 -8.20 6.34
CA ILE A 451 -15.67 -9.49 6.08
C ILE A 451 -14.64 -10.61 5.99
N TYR A 452 -15.09 -11.87 5.90
CA TYR A 452 -14.22 -13.01 5.63
C TYR A 452 -13.27 -12.73 4.46
N GLY A 453 -12.01 -13.04 4.64
CA GLY A 453 -10.93 -12.70 3.70
C GLY A 453 -10.14 -11.45 4.09
N SER A 454 -10.66 -10.60 5.00
CA SER A 454 -9.92 -9.47 5.56
C SER A 454 -8.75 -9.94 6.44
N ASP A 455 -7.78 -9.06 6.65
CA ASP A 455 -6.67 -9.32 7.56
C ASP A 455 -7.05 -9.09 9.04
N GLY A 456 -6.08 -9.24 9.96
CA GLY A 456 -6.21 -8.90 11.38
C GLY A 456 -6.88 -9.97 12.25
N GLN A 457 -7.24 -11.14 11.69
CA GLN A 457 -7.83 -12.26 12.45
C GLN A 457 -7.12 -13.59 12.15
N GLY A 458 -5.87 -13.53 11.70
CA GLY A 458 -5.02 -14.69 11.43
C GLY A 458 -5.26 -15.33 10.07
N ASN A 459 -4.45 -16.36 9.78
CA ASN A 459 -4.43 -17.04 8.49
C ASN A 459 -5.77 -17.70 8.10
N ASP A 460 -6.49 -18.30 9.05
CA ASP A 460 -7.75 -19.01 8.74
C ASP A 460 -8.84 -18.02 8.25
N TYR A 461 -8.91 -16.84 8.84
CA TYR A 461 -9.89 -15.82 8.46
C TYR A 461 -9.54 -15.14 7.12
N ALA A 462 -8.24 -14.93 6.86
CA ALA A 462 -7.74 -14.32 5.63
C ALA A 462 -7.73 -15.29 4.43
N ASN A 463 -7.93 -16.59 4.65
CA ASN A 463 -7.80 -17.62 3.61
C ASN A 463 -8.98 -17.61 2.62
N MET A 464 -8.83 -16.88 1.54
CA MET A 464 -9.80 -16.80 0.44
C MET A 464 -9.65 -17.88 -0.63
N ARG A 465 -8.64 -18.74 -0.51
CA ARG A 465 -8.29 -19.74 -1.51
C ARG A 465 -9.47 -20.66 -1.86
N GLY A 466 -10.03 -20.48 -3.04
CA GLY A 466 -11.19 -21.22 -3.52
C GLY A 466 -12.53 -20.82 -2.88
N HIS A 467 -12.64 -19.66 -2.22
CA HIS A 467 -13.85 -19.21 -1.50
C HIS A 467 -14.41 -17.86 -1.98
N TRP A 468 -13.86 -17.30 -3.05
CA TRP A 468 -14.26 -16.00 -3.57
C TRP A 468 -15.74 -15.96 -3.97
N GLY A 469 -16.46 -14.94 -3.49
CA GLY A 469 -17.89 -14.77 -3.75
C GLY A 469 -18.80 -15.75 -3.00
N GLN A 470 -18.34 -16.41 -1.95
CA GLN A 470 -19.07 -17.38 -1.15
C GLN A 470 -19.25 -16.89 0.29
N GLU A 471 -18.30 -17.19 1.18
CA GLU A 471 -18.35 -16.80 2.59
C GLU A 471 -18.28 -15.27 2.73
N ASP A 472 -17.39 -14.64 1.98
CA ASP A 472 -17.22 -13.19 1.91
C ASP A 472 -18.52 -12.47 1.46
N TYR A 473 -19.20 -12.98 0.43
CA TYR A 473 -20.50 -12.46 0.01
C TYR A 473 -21.58 -12.67 1.08
N THR A 474 -21.57 -13.84 1.72
CA THR A 474 -22.52 -14.15 2.81
C THR A 474 -22.35 -13.19 3.96
N ASP A 475 -21.11 -12.93 4.38
CA ASP A 475 -20.79 -11.97 5.45
C ASP A 475 -21.25 -10.56 5.10
N LEU A 476 -20.94 -10.11 3.88
CA LEU A 476 -21.32 -8.78 3.41
C LEU A 476 -22.85 -8.58 3.43
N MET A 477 -23.63 -9.61 3.05
CA MET A 477 -25.09 -9.56 3.07
C MET A 477 -25.64 -9.57 4.50
N LYS A 478 -25.08 -10.39 5.40
CA LYS A 478 -25.45 -10.43 6.82
C LYS A 478 -25.11 -9.10 7.52
N PHE A 479 -23.95 -8.52 7.23
CA PHE A 479 -23.60 -7.19 7.73
C PHE A 479 -24.58 -6.13 7.22
N THR A 480 -24.95 -6.17 5.95
CA THR A 480 -25.95 -5.26 5.38
C THR A 480 -27.31 -5.40 6.09
N ASP A 481 -27.74 -6.64 6.39
CA ASP A 481 -28.99 -6.89 7.11
C ASP A 481 -28.93 -6.32 8.54
N ALA A 482 -27.84 -6.54 9.26
CA ALA A 482 -27.63 -6.01 10.61
C ALA A 482 -27.62 -4.49 10.64
N VAL A 483 -27.01 -3.83 9.66
CA VAL A 483 -27.02 -2.37 9.52
C VAL A 483 -28.44 -1.86 9.32
N LEU A 484 -29.23 -2.47 8.44
CA LEU A 484 -30.63 -2.03 8.21
C LEU A 484 -31.53 -2.26 9.42
N GLU A 485 -31.28 -3.31 10.21
CA GLU A 485 -32.00 -3.57 11.46
C GLU A 485 -31.64 -2.56 12.56
N GLN A 486 -30.34 -2.32 12.77
CA GLN A 486 -29.85 -1.47 13.87
C GLN A 486 -29.93 0.02 13.56
N VAL A 487 -29.98 0.42 12.27
CA VAL A 487 -30.08 1.80 11.81
C VAL A 487 -31.35 1.98 10.96
N PRO A 488 -32.56 1.98 11.60
CA PRO A 488 -33.81 2.00 10.88
C PRO A 488 -34.06 3.27 10.06
N GLN A 489 -33.25 4.31 10.20
CA GLN A 489 -33.32 5.53 9.39
C GLN A 489 -32.73 5.35 7.98
N ILE A 490 -32.04 4.24 7.69
CA ILE A 490 -31.65 3.91 6.33
C ILE A 490 -32.89 3.53 5.52
N ASP A 491 -33.00 4.07 4.32
CA ASP A 491 -33.98 3.65 3.33
C ASP A 491 -33.47 2.42 2.57
N GLY A 492 -34.00 1.24 2.90
CA GLY A 492 -33.60 -0.02 2.28
C GLY A 492 -33.85 -0.09 0.75
N ASP A 493 -34.69 0.81 0.21
CA ASP A 493 -34.95 0.93 -1.23
C ASP A 493 -33.98 1.89 -1.93
N LYS A 494 -33.08 2.56 -1.19
CA LYS A 494 -32.09 3.53 -1.68
C LYS A 494 -30.66 3.17 -1.27
N LEU A 495 -30.27 1.92 -1.55
CA LEU A 495 -28.94 1.40 -1.25
C LEU A 495 -28.01 1.51 -2.47
N GLY A 496 -26.82 2.07 -2.27
CA GLY A 496 -25.70 2.03 -3.21
C GLY A 496 -24.60 1.11 -2.70
N ILE A 497 -23.76 0.61 -3.62
CA ILE A 497 -22.56 -0.15 -3.31
C ILE A 497 -21.36 0.40 -4.08
N ALA A 498 -20.23 0.56 -3.41
CA ALA A 498 -18.96 0.97 -4.00
C ALA A 498 -17.80 0.10 -3.50
N GLY A 499 -16.79 -0.04 -4.32
CA GLY A 499 -15.55 -0.71 -3.93
C GLY A 499 -14.51 -0.68 -5.04
N GLY A 500 -13.25 -0.86 -4.68
CA GLY A 500 -12.12 -0.88 -5.61
C GLY A 500 -11.27 -2.14 -5.46
N SER A 501 -10.64 -2.62 -6.55
CA SER A 501 -9.84 -3.84 -6.54
C SER A 501 -10.70 -5.06 -6.14
N TYR A 502 -10.35 -5.79 -5.09
CA TYR A 502 -11.25 -6.80 -4.52
C TYR A 502 -12.65 -6.23 -4.21
N GLY A 503 -12.75 -5.03 -3.64
CA GLY A 503 -14.05 -4.37 -3.43
C GLY A 503 -14.80 -4.10 -4.74
N GLY A 504 -14.08 -3.87 -5.84
CA GLY A 504 -14.65 -3.79 -7.20
C GLY A 504 -15.12 -5.15 -7.72
N TYR A 505 -14.35 -6.22 -7.49
CA TYR A 505 -14.79 -7.59 -7.73
C TYR A 505 -16.07 -7.89 -6.96
N MET A 506 -16.10 -7.62 -5.66
CA MET A 506 -17.26 -7.85 -4.80
C MET A 506 -18.46 -6.99 -5.22
N THR A 507 -18.24 -5.73 -5.64
CA THR A 507 -19.31 -4.89 -6.21
C THR A 507 -19.93 -5.55 -7.45
N ASN A 508 -19.09 -6.01 -8.39
CA ASN A 508 -19.53 -6.73 -9.60
C ASN A 508 -20.23 -8.05 -9.25
N TRP A 509 -19.76 -8.77 -8.25
CA TRP A 509 -20.36 -10.02 -7.76
C TRP A 509 -21.74 -9.79 -7.17
N VAL A 510 -21.85 -8.84 -6.24
CA VAL A 510 -23.10 -8.51 -5.53
C VAL A 510 -24.21 -8.15 -6.50
N ILE A 511 -23.98 -7.25 -7.47
CA ILE A 511 -25.01 -6.84 -8.42
C ILE A 511 -25.45 -7.96 -9.37
N GLY A 512 -24.63 -9.00 -9.56
CA GLY A 512 -24.99 -10.21 -10.31
C GLY A 512 -25.82 -11.22 -9.52
N HIS A 513 -25.88 -11.10 -8.17
CA HIS A 513 -26.50 -12.07 -7.27
C HIS A 513 -27.67 -11.51 -6.46
N THR A 514 -27.84 -10.19 -6.37
CA THR A 514 -28.96 -9.54 -5.68
C THR A 514 -29.37 -8.25 -6.35
N HIS A 515 -30.64 -7.85 -6.17
CA HIS A 515 -31.22 -6.59 -6.70
C HIS A 515 -31.47 -5.54 -5.59
N ARG A 516 -30.83 -5.72 -4.42
CA ARG A 516 -30.98 -4.79 -3.26
C ARG A 516 -30.45 -3.41 -3.56
N PHE A 517 -29.32 -3.35 -4.27
CA PHE A 517 -28.63 -2.09 -4.56
C PHE A 517 -29.20 -1.43 -5.80
N LYS A 518 -29.49 -0.14 -5.72
CA LYS A 518 -30.10 0.65 -6.79
C LYS A 518 -29.08 1.41 -7.64
N ALA A 519 -27.83 1.50 -7.16
CA ALA A 519 -26.70 2.04 -7.89
C ALA A 519 -25.41 1.34 -7.44
N ALA A 520 -24.49 1.17 -8.38
CA ALA A 520 -23.17 0.60 -8.10
C ALA A 520 -22.05 1.47 -8.69
N ALA A 521 -20.93 1.57 -7.98
CA ALA A 521 -19.71 2.21 -8.47
C ALA A 521 -18.52 1.26 -8.27
N THR A 522 -18.15 0.55 -9.32
CA THR A 522 -17.04 -0.41 -9.32
C THR A 522 -15.77 0.25 -9.85
N GLN A 523 -14.67 0.11 -9.12
CA GLN A 523 -13.43 0.82 -9.42
C GLN A 523 -12.28 -0.18 -9.58
N ARG A 524 -11.40 0.02 -10.59
CA ARG A 524 -10.21 -0.83 -10.79
C ARG A 524 -10.52 -2.31 -10.48
N SER A 525 -11.59 -2.81 -11.08
CA SER A 525 -12.20 -4.07 -10.69
C SER A 525 -11.78 -5.23 -11.60
N MET A 526 -11.70 -6.41 -11.02
CA MET A 526 -11.61 -7.68 -11.73
C MET A 526 -13.01 -8.22 -11.99
N SER A 527 -13.20 -8.88 -13.12
CA SER A 527 -14.48 -9.49 -13.50
C SER A 527 -14.37 -10.91 -14.05
N ASN A 528 -13.19 -11.36 -14.46
CA ASN A 528 -12.99 -12.63 -15.14
C ASN A 528 -11.64 -13.26 -14.80
N TRP A 529 -11.62 -14.23 -13.91
CA TRP A 529 -10.43 -14.97 -13.51
C TRP A 529 -9.64 -15.58 -14.67
N LEU A 530 -10.33 -15.93 -15.79
CA LEU A 530 -9.68 -16.55 -16.94
C LEU A 530 -8.77 -15.58 -17.70
N SER A 531 -9.13 -14.31 -17.75
CA SER A 531 -8.28 -13.29 -18.39
C SER A 531 -7.30 -12.67 -17.40
N ASP A 532 -7.70 -12.43 -16.16
CA ASP A 532 -6.88 -11.79 -15.16
C ASP A 532 -5.59 -12.59 -14.89
N ALA A 533 -5.69 -13.92 -14.81
CA ALA A 533 -4.58 -14.84 -14.54
C ALA A 533 -3.32 -14.64 -15.42
N PHE A 534 -3.46 -14.12 -16.65
CA PHE A 534 -2.32 -13.86 -17.54
C PHE A 534 -2.22 -12.43 -18.04
N MET A 535 -3.12 -11.54 -17.59
CA MET A 535 -3.07 -10.12 -17.91
C MET A 535 -2.69 -9.25 -16.72
N SER A 536 -2.93 -9.70 -15.49
CA SER A 536 -2.48 -9.03 -14.28
C SER A 536 -0.97 -9.15 -14.12
N ASP A 537 -0.34 -8.14 -13.54
CA ASP A 537 1.08 -8.12 -13.20
C ASP A 537 1.46 -9.20 -12.14
N VAL A 538 0.49 -9.69 -11.39
CA VAL A 538 0.63 -10.76 -10.40
C VAL A 538 -0.09 -12.05 -10.79
N GLY A 539 -0.87 -12.03 -11.85
CA GLY A 539 -1.83 -13.05 -12.22
C GLY A 539 -1.36 -14.50 -12.16
N PRO A 540 -0.31 -14.93 -12.87
CA PRO A 540 0.14 -16.33 -12.83
C PRO A 540 0.61 -16.81 -11.46
N TRP A 541 0.95 -15.89 -10.57
CA TRP A 541 1.39 -16.22 -9.22
C TRP A 541 0.25 -16.18 -8.20
N ASP A 542 -0.66 -15.20 -8.33
CA ASP A 542 -1.69 -14.92 -7.34
C ASP A 542 -3.06 -15.49 -7.75
N ASP A 543 -3.50 -15.28 -8.98
CA ASP A 543 -4.86 -15.63 -9.40
C ASP A 543 -5.09 -17.13 -9.49
N LEU A 544 -4.11 -17.89 -9.98
CA LEU A 544 -4.22 -19.35 -10.01
C LEU A 544 -4.31 -19.94 -8.60
N TYR A 545 -3.57 -19.38 -7.65
CA TYR A 545 -3.65 -19.78 -6.26
C TYR A 545 -4.95 -19.33 -5.60
N ALA A 546 -5.44 -18.13 -5.91
CA ALA A 546 -6.69 -17.61 -5.37
C ALA A 546 -7.90 -18.50 -5.73
N ILE A 547 -7.91 -19.08 -6.93
CA ILE A 547 -8.92 -20.06 -7.36
C ILE A 547 -8.56 -21.51 -6.98
N ASP A 548 -7.50 -21.73 -6.20
CA ASP A 548 -7.00 -23.04 -5.78
C ASP A 548 -6.65 -23.96 -6.97
N ALA A 549 -5.96 -23.45 -7.98
CA ALA A 549 -5.53 -24.16 -9.17
C ALA A 549 -4.00 -24.10 -9.37
N LYS A 550 -3.43 -25.12 -10.03
CA LYS A 550 -2.03 -25.10 -10.48
C LYS A 550 -1.90 -24.43 -11.85
N ASP A 551 -2.94 -24.59 -12.67
CA ASP A 551 -3.06 -24.00 -13.98
C ASP A 551 -4.54 -23.82 -14.34
N LEU A 552 -4.84 -23.09 -15.42
CA LEU A 552 -6.23 -22.83 -15.82
C LEU A 552 -6.97 -24.09 -16.22
N ASP A 553 -6.30 -25.08 -16.81
CA ASP A 553 -6.94 -26.33 -17.27
C ASP A 553 -7.49 -27.16 -16.11
N GLU A 554 -6.84 -27.12 -14.95
CA GLU A 554 -7.25 -27.87 -13.76
C GLU A 554 -8.62 -27.42 -13.23
N LYS A 555 -8.93 -26.11 -13.25
CA LYS A 555 -10.14 -25.54 -12.65
C LYS A 555 -10.87 -24.52 -13.53
N LEU A 556 -10.85 -24.70 -14.82
CA LEU A 556 -11.44 -23.77 -15.80
C LEU A 556 -12.91 -23.44 -15.47
N ASP A 557 -13.73 -24.47 -15.23
CA ASP A 557 -15.14 -24.30 -14.90
C ASP A 557 -15.34 -23.58 -13.57
N TYR A 558 -14.47 -23.85 -12.60
CA TYR A 558 -14.51 -23.20 -11.30
C TYR A 558 -14.12 -21.71 -11.41
N ALA A 559 -13.02 -21.38 -12.09
CA ALA A 559 -12.61 -20.02 -12.36
C ALA A 559 -13.74 -19.20 -13.00
N TRP A 560 -14.43 -19.78 -13.99
CA TRP A 560 -15.58 -19.14 -14.61
C TRP A 560 -16.77 -19.00 -13.64
N GLN A 561 -16.99 -19.96 -12.73
CA GLN A 561 -18.04 -19.85 -11.70
C GLN A 561 -17.76 -18.73 -10.71
N GLN A 562 -16.50 -18.44 -10.39
CA GLN A 562 -16.09 -17.35 -9.51
C GLN A 562 -15.96 -16.00 -10.23
N SER A 563 -16.15 -15.96 -11.55
CA SER A 563 -16.06 -14.72 -12.35
C SER A 563 -17.37 -13.94 -12.34
N PRO A 564 -17.43 -12.70 -11.87
CA PRO A 564 -18.63 -11.85 -11.91
C PRO A 564 -19.22 -11.71 -13.30
N LEU A 565 -18.40 -11.70 -14.34
CA LEU A 565 -18.81 -11.59 -15.74
C LEU A 565 -19.82 -12.67 -16.16
N LYS A 566 -19.72 -13.88 -15.61
CA LYS A 566 -20.68 -14.97 -15.82
C LYS A 566 -22.12 -14.58 -15.49
N TYR A 567 -22.29 -13.74 -14.49
CA TYR A 567 -23.57 -13.33 -13.92
C TYR A 567 -24.06 -11.97 -14.45
N ALA A 568 -23.33 -11.34 -15.37
CA ALA A 568 -23.68 -10.04 -15.92
C ALA A 568 -25.11 -9.97 -16.49
N LYS A 569 -25.63 -11.08 -17.04
CA LYS A 569 -27.01 -11.19 -17.54
C LYS A 569 -28.11 -11.03 -16.48
N ASN A 570 -27.75 -11.21 -15.19
CA ASN A 570 -28.70 -11.10 -14.07
C ASN A 570 -28.73 -9.66 -13.50
N VAL A 571 -27.78 -8.82 -13.89
CA VAL A 571 -27.65 -7.46 -13.35
C VAL A 571 -28.78 -6.58 -13.86
N THR A 572 -29.38 -5.83 -12.94
CA THR A 572 -30.36 -4.77 -13.25
C THR A 572 -29.92 -3.42 -12.69
N THR A 573 -28.90 -3.39 -11.86
CA THR A 573 -28.39 -2.22 -11.13
C THR A 573 -27.61 -1.30 -12.07
N PRO A 574 -27.97 -0.03 -12.25
CA PRO A 574 -27.17 0.98 -12.93
C PRO A 574 -25.75 1.02 -12.35
N THR A 575 -24.73 0.93 -13.20
CA THR A 575 -23.34 0.71 -12.74
C THR A 575 -22.35 1.69 -13.38
N LEU A 576 -21.61 2.42 -12.54
CA LEU A 576 -20.47 3.24 -12.92
C LEU A 576 -19.17 2.44 -12.78
N PHE A 577 -18.35 2.47 -13.82
CA PHE A 577 -17.00 1.92 -13.85
C PHE A 577 -15.98 3.04 -13.79
N ILE A 578 -15.05 2.98 -12.84
CA ILE A 578 -13.87 3.84 -12.75
C ILE A 578 -12.64 2.98 -13.00
N HIS A 579 -11.86 3.32 -14.02
CA HIS A 579 -10.67 2.54 -14.36
C HIS A 579 -9.53 3.44 -14.85
N SER A 580 -8.30 3.00 -14.66
CA SER A 580 -7.09 3.66 -15.13
C SER A 580 -6.51 2.91 -16.35
N LEU A 581 -5.93 3.65 -17.31
CA LEU A 581 -5.36 3.02 -18.51
C LEU A 581 -4.08 2.22 -18.23
N GLU A 582 -3.33 2.63 -17.20
CA GLU A 582 -2.06 2.00 -16.80
C GLU A 582 -2.24 1.14 -15.53
N ASP A 583 -3.46 0.67 -15.28
CA ASP A 583 -3.72 -0.31 -14.24
C ASP A 583 -3.26 -1.70 -14.74
N TYR A 584 -2.15 -2.16 -14.21
CA TYR A 584 -1.59 -3.46 -14.51
C TYR A 584 -1.95 -4.52 -13.46
N ARG A 585 -2.51 -4.11 -12.31
CA ARG A 585 -2.95 -5.00 -11.23
C ARG A 585 -4.30 -5.64 -11.54
N CYS A 586 -5.31 -4.83 -11.80
CA CYS A 586 -6.59 -5.24 -12.39
C CYS A 586 -6.67 -4.57 -13.77
N PRO A 587 -6.18 -5.22 -14.83
CA PRO A 587 -6.02 -4.57 -16.12
C PRO A 587 -7.33 -4.05 -16.71
N LEU A 588 -7.27 -2.97 -17.50
CA LEU A 588 -8.44 -2.35 -18.11
C LEU A 588 -9.42 -3.36 -18.78
N PRO A 589 -8.97 -4.43 -19.48
CA PRO A 589 -9.87 -5.44 -20.04
C PRO A 589 -10.83 -6.03 -19.01
N GLU A 590 -10.49 -6.13 -17.74
CA GLU A 590 -11.34 -6.66 -16.68
C GLU A 590 -12.58 -5.80 -16.45
N GLY A 591 -12.40 -4.50 -16.21
CA GLY A 591 -13.52 -3.57 -16.11
C GLY A 591 -14.28 -3.43 -17.44
N MET A 592 -13.58 -3.44 -18.58
CA MET A 592 -14.17 -3.29 -19.91
C MET A 592 -15.10 -4.45 -20.29
N GLN A 593 -14.75 -5.69 -19.94
CA GLN A 593 -15.60 -6.87 -20.21
C GLN A 593 -16.95 -6.72 -19.50
N MET A 594 -16.94 -6.43 -18.20
CA MET A 594 -18.16 -6.28 -17.40
C MET A 594 -18.99 -5.09 -17.88
N PHE A 595 -18.38 -3.93 -18.09
CA PHE A 595 -19.04 -2.74 -18.64
C PHE A 595 -19.78 -3.02 -19.95
N ARG A 596 -19.10 -3.67 -20.90
CA ARG A 596 -19.72 -4.00 -22.20
C ARG A 596 -20.80 -5.06 -22.09
N ALA A 597 -20.64 -6.04 -21.19
CA ALA A 597 -21.66 -7.05 -20.94
C ALA A 597 -22.95 -6.42 -20.40
N LEU A 598 -22.85 -5.48 -19.44
CA LEU A 598 -24.00 -4.76 -18.91
C LEU A 598 -24.75 -3.99 -20.00
N LEU A 599 -24.03 -3.21 -20.82
CA LEU A 599 -24.66 -2.52 -21.96
C LEU A 599 -25.33 -3.48 -22.95
N TYR A 600 -24.69 -4.62 -23.24
CA TYR A 600 -25.23 -5.64 -24.13
C TYR A 600 -26.56 -6.22 -23.60
N TYR A 601 -26.67 -6.39 -22.28
CA TYR A 601 -27.91 -6.87 -21.65
C TYR A 601 -28.92 -5.74 -21.36
N GLY A 602 -28.63 -4.51 -21.79
CA GLY A 602 -29.55 -3.37 -21.65
C GLY A 602 -29.55 -2.70 -20.27
N VAL A 603 -28.54 -2.96 -19.49
CA VAL A 603 -28.36 -2.30 -18.18
C VAL A 603 -27.68 -0.95 -18.39
N GLU A 604 -28.15 0.10 -17.71
CA GLU A 604 -27.52 1.40 -17.71
C GLU A 604 -26.11 1.29 -17.11
N ALA A 605 -25.09 1.62 -17.90
CA ALA A 605 -23.70 1.59 -17.45
C ALA A 605 -22.91 2.75 -18.04
N ARG A 606 -22.00 3.30 -17.26
CA ARG A 606 -21.08 4.38 -17.64
C ARG A 606 -19.66 3.98 -17.23
N MET A 607 -18.66 4.31 -18.06
CA MET A 607 -17.25 4.10 -17.72
C MET A 607 -16.49 5.41 -17.83
N CYS A 608 -15.72 5.74 -16.77
CA CYS A 608 -14.79 6.87 -16.74
C CYS A 608 -13.36 6.32 -16.72
N LEU A 609 -12.57 6.61 -17.76
CA LEU A 609 -11.18 6.17 -17.93
C LEU A 609 -10.21 7.31 -17.63
N PHE A 610 -9.21 7.02 -16.81
CA PHE A 610 -8.19 7.97 -16.43
C PHE A 610 -6.87 7.68 -17.14
N HIS A 611 -6.33 8.69 -17.84
CA HIS A 611 -5.05 8.64 -18.54
C HIS A 611 -3.90 8.96 -17.60
N GLY A 612 -2.79 8.23 -17.71
CA GLY A 612 -1.59 8.44 -16.88
C GLY A 612 -1.79 8.07 -15.42
N GLU A 613 -2.76 7.20 -15.14
CA GLU A 613 -3.06 6.67 -13.82
C GLU A 613 -2.98 5.15 -13.82
N ASN A 614 -2.63 4.60 -12.66
CA ASN A 614 -2.52 3.18 -12.41
C ASN A 614 -3.55 2.72 -11.35
N HIS A 615 -3.33 1.56 -10.73
CA HIS A 615 -4.20 0.99 -9.71
C HIS A 615 -4.37 1.91 -8.48
N GLU A 616 -3.41 2.79 -8.21
CA GLU A 616 -3.39 3.65 -7.02
C GLU A 616 -4.16 4.97 -7.17
N LEU A 617 -4.93 5.18 -8.24
CA LEU A 617 -5.64 6.43 -8.53
C LEU A 617 -6.34 7.03 -7.30
N SER A 618 -7.04 6.24 -6.49
CA SER A 618 -7.80 6.73 -5.33
C SER A 618 -6.92 7.20 -4.17
N ARG A 619 -5.68 6.71 -4.07
CA ARG A 619 -4.75 6.95 -2.95
C ARG A 619 -3.67 7.97 -3.31
N SER A 620 -2.93 7.72 -4.39
CA SER A 620 -1.76 8.53 -4.81
C SER A 620 -1.85 9.09 -6.23
N GLY A 621 -2.98 8.91 -6.93
CA GLY A 621 -3.21 9.51 -8.24
C GLY A 621 -3.14 11.03 -8.22
N GLN A 622 -2.98 11.65 -9.40
CA GLN A 622 -2.91 13.10 -9.53
C GLN A 622 -4.12 13.76 -8.84
N PRO A 623 -3.94 14.82 -8.06
CA PRO A 623 -5.02 15.44 -7.29
C PRO A 623 -6.27 15.79 -8.13
N LYS A 624 -6.08 16.29 -9.37
CA LYS A 624 -7.20 16.56 -10.28
C LYS A 624 -8.00 15.31 -10.67
N HIS A 625 -7.33 14.17 -10.81
CA HIS A 625 -7.95 12.90 -11.15
C HIS A 625 -8.68 12.30 -9.96
N ARG A 626 -8.12 12.41 -8.75
CA ARG A 626 -8.81 12.03 -7.51
C ARG A 626 -10.09 12.84 -7.31
N ILE A 627 -10.06 14.16 -7.54
CA ILE A 627 -11.24 15.03 -7.52
C ILE A 627 -12.28 14.55 -8.55
N ARG A 628 -11.85 14.35 -9.81
CA ARG A 628 -12.77 13.92 -10.87
C ARG A 628 -13.37 12.56 -10.59
N ARG A 629 -12.57 11.61 -10.12
CA ARG A 629 -13.02 10.27 -9.74
C ARG A 629 -14.13 10.32 -8.68
N LEU A 630 -13.88 11.00 -7.56
CA LEU A 630 -14.83 11.06 -6.46
C LEU A 630 -16.10 11.83 -6.86
N LYS A 631 -15.95 12.86 -7.72
CA LYS A 631 -17.11 13.57 -8.28
C LYS A 631 -17.98 12.66 -9.17
N GLU A 632 -17.38 11.87 -10.06
CA GLU A 632 -18.14 10.92 -10.90
C GLU A 632 -18.95 9.93 -10.05
N ILE A 633 -18.34 9.40 -8.98
CA ILE A 633 -19.01 8.45 -8.09
C ILE A 633 -20.14 9.13 -7.30
N THR A 634 -19.89 10.31 -6.75
CA THR A 634 -20.90 11.04 -5.97
C THR A 634 -22.08 11.47 -6.84
N ASP A 635 -21.80 12.02 -8.03
CA ASP A 635 -22.85 12.40 -8.99
C ASP A 635 -23.70 11.19 -9.44
N TRP A 636 -23.06 10.00 -9.60
CA TRP A 636 -23.76 8.76 -9.95
C TRP A 636 -24.71 8.30 -8.85
N PHE A 637 -24.27 8.34 -7.59
CA PHE A 637 -25.14 8.01 -6.46
C PHE A 637 -26.24 9.07 -6.28
N ASP A 638 -25.94 10.34 -6.45
CA ASP A 638 -26.94 11.41 -6.38
C ASP A 638 -28.04 11.22 -7.44
N LEU A 639 -27.66 10.82 -8.67
CA LEU A 639 -28.61 10.57 -9.77
C LEU A 639 -29.56 9.41 -9.49
N HIS A 640 -29.09 8.34 -8.84
CA HIS A 640 -29.87 7.10 -8.73
C HIS A 640 -30.46 6.87 -7.33
N LEU A 641 -29.98 7.55 -6.29
CA LEU A 641 -30.41 7.32 -4.90
C LEU A 641 -31.12 8.52 -4.27
N LYS A 642 -30.96 9.72 -4.83
CA LYS A 642 -31.70 10.92 -4.38
C LYS A 642 -32.84 11.22 -5.34
N ASP A 643 -33.90 11.82 -4.79
CA ASP A 643 -35.10 12.25 -5.56
C ASP A 643 -34.80 13.50 -6.37
#